data_26b86ed994eee7e610faf03f7ec6994c
#
_entry.id   26b86ed994eee7e610faf03f7ec6994c
#
_cell.length_a   1.000
_cell.length_b   1.000
_cell.length_c   1.000
_cell.angle_alpha   90.00
_cell.angle_beta   90.00
_cell.angle_gamma   90.00
#
_symmetry.space_group_name_H-M   'P 1'
#
loop_
_entity.id
_entity.type
_entity.pdbx_description
1 polymer ?
#
loop_
_entity_poly.entity_id
_entity_poly.type
_entity_poly.pdbx_seq_one_letter_code
_entity_poly.pdbx_strand_id
1 'polypeptide(L)'
;MTEHVDVLIVGGGLSGIGAASQVLRDRPGKSLLILESRSSVGGTWDLFRYPGVRSDSDMFTLGYSFRPWTDGMAIADGESIRRYIHDTVRAESLGSRIRTNHRVIKAEWSTSTAMWTVTAVMTGADEYEMGSVGTTESRVTVTFTCSFLFVCSGYYRYDEGYTPAIAGIEKFAGNVVHPQHWPSDLDYADKRVVIIGSGATAVTLVPSIAETAEHVTMLQRSPTYMAPVPRGDRLADRLRGRLPAQLAYRLVRIKNISYSMVTYQLSRRRPELMKSILRDAAIANLPADFAVDTHLAPTYQPWDQRLCAIPDGDLYEAITSGAADIVTDHIEQITEEGIRLASGAHLDADVIVTATGLNLLIFGGMELTVDGRLVDVSQTLAYKGMMLDGVPNFAFTIGYTNASWTLKADLVARYVGRILRRMDRRSEVTITPQAPTAVREGPIGPLFDLQAGYIQRSIGQAPNQGRRTPWRLRQNYLRDFLLLRAGRVSDDVRFGRRRDGALPMSPAHTTRNADTSPGISYLTAGGLRLRYRVTGEGRPLLLLHGIGQSLEDWNEQHDRLSASHRVISLDLPGFGYSQRPGYPVTLQQLAGVLPSFLDALNIPDAVEVVGNSLGGAVAMFFATAHPGRVSSLVLVNSAGFGKDVTIALRLLTVKPLGALLVKPSFGSSTRTLESIFYDRSLATPERVAHAFSLAQRRPHAATVLDVAHDLGTVLGVRRGWRESLLRKVAQLDVPVLVVWGDEDRVLPSRHLRAAAASLPRAKTHVFARTGHMPQIERPDEFASLIRAFLTDSVAAATTESEGEIS
;
A
#
# COMPACT_ATOMS: atom_id res chain seq x y z
N MET A 1 -2.62 13.17 35.35
CA MET A 1 -2.89 14.52 34.76
C MET A 1 -2.48 14.44 33.29
N THR A 2 -3.33 14.88 32.40
CA THR A 2 -3.03 14.91 30.94
C THR A 2 -2.15 16.11 30.62
N GLU A 3 -0.95 15.92 30.08
CA GLU A 3 -0.05 16.99 29.68
C GLU A 3 -0.61 17.69 28.43
N HIS A 4 -0.67 19.03 28.44
CA HIS A 4 -1.11 19.84 27.31
C HIS A 4 0.03 20.65 26.72
N VAL A 5 0.11 20.67 25.37
CA VAL A 5 1.07 21.49 24.61
C VAL A 5 0.39 22.18 23.42
N ASP A 6 0.93 23.33 22.99
CA ASP A 6 0.43 24.00 21.78
C ASP A 6 0.63 23.15 20.52
N VAL A 7 1.80 22.52 20.39
CA VAL A 7 2.17 21.71 19.23
C VAL A 7 2.73 20.37 19.69
N LEU A 8 2.11 19.29 19.27
CA LEU A 8 2.63 17.93 19.48
C LEU A 8 3.16 17.38 18.15
N ILE A 9 4.42 16.95 18.17
CA ILE A 9 5.09 16.34 17.01
C ILE A 9 5.19 14.84 17.25
N VAL A 10 4.78 14.04 16.25
CA VAL A 10 4.91 12.58 16.26
C VAL A 10 6.10 12.16 15.42
N GLY A 11 7.12 11.58 16.05
CA GLY A 11 8.37 11.12 15.46
C GLY A 11 9.56 12.03 15.73
N GLY A 12 10.64 11.47 16.29
CA GLY A 12 11.91 12.12 16.63
C GLY A 12 13.02 11.93 15.58
N GLY A 13 12.66 11.59 14.34
CA GLY A 13 13.59 11.49 13.22
C GLY A 13 13.99 12.85 12.65
N LEU A 14 14.71 12.83 11.53
CA LEU A 14 15.21 14.03 10.83
C LEU A 14 14.09 15.08 10.60
N SER A 15 12.88 14.65 10.22
CA SER A 15 11.75 15.56 10.00
C SER A 15 11.24 16.19 11.29
N GLY A 16 11.07 15.41 12.37
CA GLY A 16 10.51 15.90 13.62
C GLY A 16 11.45 16.87 14.36
N ILE A 17 12.73 16.55 14.41
CA ILE A 17 13.75 17.44 14.98
C ILE A 17 13.84 18.75 14.18
N GLY A 18 13.83 18.67 12.84
CA GLY A 18 13.79 19.85 11.98
C GLY A 18 12.51 20.67 12.15
N ALA A 19 11.36 20.01 12.28
CA ALA A 19 10.07 20.66 12.50
C ALA A 19 10.03 21.41 13.86
N ALA A 20 10.46 20.73 14.93
CA ALA A 20 10.54 21.34 16.27
C ALA A 20 11.45 22.58 16.27
N SER A 21 12.67 22.45 15.76
CA SER A 21 13.62 23.55 15.64
C SER A 21 13.01 24.72 14.86
N GLN A 22 12.36 24.47 13.74
CA GLN A 22 11.79 25.52 12.91
C GLN A 22 10.56 26.18 13.56
N VAL A 23 9.66 25.40 14.18
CA VAL A 23 8.49 25.92 14.89
C VAL A 23 8.93 26.82 16.04
N LEU A 24 9.90 26.40 16.86
CA LEU A 24 10.41 27.18 17.98
C LEU A 24 11.15 28.45 17.52
N ARG A 25 11.89 28.41 16.41
CA ARG A 25 12.51 29.61 15.81
C ARG A 25 11.47 30.62 15.31
N ASP A 26 10.39 30.14 14.70
CA ASP A 26 9.31 31.02 14.20
C ASP A 26 8.36 31.46 15.30
N ARG A 27 8.20 30.66 16.36
CA ARG A 27 7.25 30.82 17.47
C ARG A 27 7.85 30.37 18.82
N PRO A 28 8.83 31.09 19.38
CA PRO A 28 9.55 30.67 20.59
C PRO A 28 8.69 30.54 21.84
N GLY A 29 7.53 31.24 21.88
CA GLY A 29 6.59 31.19 23.02
C GLY A 29 5.62 29.99 23.00
N LYS A 30 5.67 29.11 21.97
CA LYS A 30 4.82 27.94 21.93
C LYS A 30 5.40 26.78 22.73
N SER A 31 4.54 26.14 23.55
CA SER A 31 4.87 24.85 24.14
C SER A 31 4.87 23.76 23.06
N LEU A 32 5.88 22.89 23.09
CA LEU A 32 6.07 21.86 22.08
C LEU A 32 6.58 20.59 22.73
N LEU A 33 6.05 19.44 22.28
CA LEU A 33 6.47 18.10 22.68
C LEU A 33 6.68 17.22 21.46
N ILE A 34 7.71 16.38 21.50
CA ILE A 34 7.98 15.34 20.50
C ILE A 34 7.77 13.99 21.15
N LEU A 35 6.94 13.13 20.56
CA LEU A 35 6.77 11.73 20.95
C LEU A 35 7.52 10.86 19.94
N GLU A 36 8.48 10.06 20.44
CA GLU A 36 9.27 9.13 19.66
C GLU A 36 9.00 7.70 20.14
N SER A 37 8.71 6.80 19.23
CA SER A 37 8.38 5.41 19.56
C SER A 37 9.57 4.59 20.03
N ARG A 38 10.77 4.94 19.56
CA ARG A 38 12.03 4.25 19.90
C ARG A 38 12.68 4.85 21.14
N SER A 39 13.68 4.14 21.67
CA SER A 39 14.49 4.61 22.82
C SER A 39 15.40 5.80 22.50
N SER A 40 15.62 6.08 21.20
CA SER A 40 16.52 7.14 20.73
C SER A 40 15.91 7.93 19.59
N VAL A 41 16.34 9.18 19.42
CA VAL A 41 16.05 9.99 18.25
C VAL A 41 16.91 9.56 17.05
N GLY A 42 16.46 9.88 15.83
CA GLY A 42 17.20 9.57 14.60
C GLY A 42 16.33 8.95 13.53
N GLY A 43 15.23 8.28 13.94
CA GLY A 43 14.29 7.65 13.01
C GLY A 43 14.99 6.59 12.16
N THR A 44 14.88 6.66 10.83
CA THR A 44 15.52 5.74 9.89
C THR A 44 17.04 5.59 10.12
N TRP A 45 17.73 6.67 10.48
CA TRP A 45 19.17 6.67 10.73
C TRP A 45 19.57 6.07 12.08
N ASP A 46 18.62 5.89 12.98
CA ASP A 46 18.79 5.12 14.19
C ASP A 46 18.37 3.66 14.03
N LEU A 47 17.42 3.37 13.13
CA LEU A 47 16.92 2.02 12.84
C LEU A 47 17.94 1.20 12.05
N PHE A 48 18.42 1.70 10.93
CA PHE A 48 19.29 0.97 10.03
C PHE A 48 20.73 0.90 10.54
N ARG A 49 21.24 -0.34 10.71
CA ARG A 49 22.57 -0.64 11.25
C ARG A 49 23.38 -1.54 10.31
N TYR A 50 22.86 -1.88 9.14
CA TYR A 50 23.54 -2.75 8.20
C TYR A 50 24.85 -2.12 7.69
N PRO A 51 25.87 -2.91 7.29
CA PRO A 51 27.15 -2.44 6.78
C PRO A 51 27.01 -1.43 5.63
N GLY A 52 27.78 -0.37 5.67
CA GLY A 52 27.79 0.66 4.63
C GLY A 52 26.56 1.56 4.57
N VAL A 53 25.59 1.46 5.53
CA VAL A 53 24.41 2.33 5.54
C VAL A 53 24.79 3.80 5.36
N ARG A 54 24.23 4.43 4.33
CA ARG A 54 24.57 5.78 3.91
C ARG A 54 23.39 6.50 3.26
N SER A 55 23.52 7.81 3.11
CA SER A 55 22.55 8.61 2.36
C SER A 55 22.72 8.40 0.85
N ASP A 56 21.61 8.35 0.13
CA ASP A 56 21.56 8.46 -1.33
C ASP A 56 21.43 9.92 -1.82
N SER A 57 21.45 10.87 -0.89
CA SER A 57 21.38 12.31 -1.15
C SER A 57 22.54 13.02 -0.45
N ASP A 58 23.06 14.09 -1.09
CA ASP A 58 24.12 14.88 -0.48
C ASP A 58 23.63 15.59 0.81
N MET A 59 24.51 15.73 1.78
CA MET A 59 24.23 16.36 3.08
C MET A 59 23.97 17.86 3.01
N PHE A 60 24.35 18.54 1.94
CA PHE A 60 24.00 19.95 1.77
C PHE A 60 22.51 20.12 1.48
N THR A 61 21.86 19.12 0.88
CA THR A 61 20.42 19.09 0.66
C THR A 61 19.68 18.28 1.70
N LEU A 62 20.26 17.22 2.27
CA LEU A 62 19.66 16.42 3.34
C LEU A 62 19.76 17.09 4.71
N GLY A 63 20.80 17.83 5.01
CA GLY A 63 20.94 18.60 6.25
C GLY A 63 19.90 19.73 6.37
N TYR A 64 19.75 20.25 7.58
CA TYR A 64 18.82 21.36 7.84
C TYR A 64 19.27 22.66 7.23
N SER A 65 18.36 23.49 6.74
CA SER A 65 18.69 24.79 6.18
C SER A 65 19.25 25.77 7.21
N PHE A 66 19.00 25.55 8.48
CA PHE A 66 19.43 26.38 9.60
C PHE A 66 20.73 25.90 10.30
N ARG A 67 21.15 24.65 10.05
CA ARG A 67 22.34 24.04 10.63
C ARG A 67 23.26 23.52 9.52
N PRO A 68 24.41 24.16 9.25
CA PRO A 68 25.35 23.72 8.22
C PRO A 68 25.85 22.30 8.47
N TRP A 69 25.98 21.53 7.39
CA TRP A 69 26.83 20.36 7.37
C TRP A 69 28.30 20.80 7.21
N THR A 70 29.12 20.41 8.15
CA THR A 70 30.54 20.84 8.21
C THR A 70 31.54 19.72 7.96
N ASP A 71 31.04 18.48 7.87
CA ASP A 71 31.87 17.34 7.53
C ASP A 71 32.36 17.39 6.07
N GLY A 72 33.46 16.68 5.79
CA GLY A 72 34.11 16.67 4.46
C GLY A 72 33.32 15.93 3.41
N MET A 73 32.59 14.90 3.81
CA MET A 73 31.86 14.01 2.90
C MET A 73 30.46 14.58 2.57
N ALA A 74 30.19 14.70 1.26
CA ALA A 74 28.85 15.13 0.82
C ALA A 74 27.84 13.97 0.94
N ILE A 75 28.23 12.74 0.59
CA ILE A 75 27.47 11.52 0.84
C ILE A 75 27.96 10.96 2.17
N ALA A 76 27.13 11.06 3.20
CA ALA A 76 27.49 10.68 4.56
C ALA A 76 27.00 9.29 4.93
N ASP A 77 27.75 8.61 5.77
CA ASP A 77 27.34 7.37 6.42
C ASP A 77 26.23 7.59 7.46
N GLY A 78 25.52 6.52 7.82
CA GLY A 78 24.39 6.58 8.74
C GLY A 78 24.75 7.09 10.12
N GLU A 79 25.94 6.74 10.64
CA GLU A 79 26.38 7.16 11.96
C GLU A 79 26.68 8.67 12.01
N SER A 80 27.29 9.22 10.97
CA SER A 80 27.54 10.67 10.83
C SER A 80 26.23 11.44 10.75
N ILE A 81 25.20 10.91 10.06
CA ILE A 81 23.88 11.53 9.99
C ILE A 81 23.17 11.44 11.35
N ARG A 82 23.25 10.30 12.02
CA ARG A 82 22.69 10.11 13.37
C ARG A 82 23.32 11.11 14.35
N ARG A 83 24.63 11.22 14.34
CA ARG A 83 25.38 12.20 15.15
C ARG A 83 24.94 13.63 14.86
N TYR A 84 24.77 14.00 13.60
CA TYR A 84 24.27 15.30 13.19
C TYR A 84 22.87 15.61 13.75
N ILE A 85 21.97 14.62 13.81
CA ILE A 85 20.65 14.77 14.41
C ILE A 85 20.76 14.97 15.91
N HIS A 86 21.54 14.15 16.62
CA HIS A 86 21.77 14.28 18.07
C HIS A 86 22.41 15.63 18.44
N ASP A 87 23.38 16.07 17.65
CA ASP A 87 24.01 17.37 17.82
C ASP A 87 23.00 18.51 17.59
N THR A 88 22.06 18.31 16.68
CA THR A 88 20.99 19.31 16.47
C THR A 88 20.06 19.37 17.68
N VAL A 89 19.69 18.24 18.26
CA VAL A 89 18.89 18.18 19.50
C VAL A 89 19.59 18.97 20.62
N ARG A 90 20.90 18.77 20.78
CA ARG A 90 21.68 19.49 21.80
C ARG A 90 21.75 21.01 21.52
N ALA A 91 22.10 21.37 20.29
CA ALA A 91 22.26 22.78 19.90
C ALA A 91 20.96 23.58 19.96
N GLU A 92 19.83 22.94 19.67
CA GLU A 92 18.49 23.56 19.72
C GLU A 92 17.78 23.39 21.08
N SER A 93 18.48 22.81 22.09
CA SER A 93 17.95 22.56 23.43
C SER A 93 16.61 21.82 23.45
N LEU A 94 16.48 20.80 22.60
CA LEU A 94 15.23 20.02 22.46
C LEU A 94 15.11 18.86 23.44
N GLY A 95 16.14 18.47 24.18
CA GLY A 95 16.18 17.26 25.00
C GLY A 95 15.00 17.15 25.98
N SER A 96 14.67 18.23 26.70
CA SER A 96 13.53 18.26 27.65
C SER A 96 12.15 18.18 26.97
N ARG A 97 12.09 18.37 25.66
CA ARG A 97 10.86 18.37 24.85
C ARG A 97 10.64 17.05 24.11
N ILE A 98 11.46 16.04 24.36
CA ILE A 98 11.36 14.74 23.72
C ILE A 98 10.94 13.69 24.76
N ARG A 99 9.97 12.87 24.41
CA ARG A 99 9.60 11.65 25.14
C ARG A 99 9.87 10.47 24.19
N THR A 100 10.89 9.70 24.51
CA THR A 100 11.20 8.42 23.84
C THR A 100 10.31 7.32 24.39
N ASN A 101 10.28 6.16 23.71
CA ASN A 101 9.45 5.01 24.09
C ASN A 101 7.94 5.32 24.17
N HIS A 102 7.46 6.26 23.33
CA HIS A 102 6.05 6.66 23.28
C HIS A 102 5.51 6.45 21.85
N ARG A 103 4.91 5.30 21.58
CA ARG A 103 4.27 5.01 20.31
C ARG A 103 2.86 5.55 20.28
N VAL A 104 2.63 6.56 19.46
CA VAL A 104 1.27 7.10 19.24
C VAL A 104 0.44 6.09 18.47
N ILE A 105 -0.71 5.72 19.04
CA ILE A 105 -1.64 4.76 18.45
C ILE A 105 -2.96 5.39 18.01
N LYS A 106 -3.33 6.54 18.62
CA LYS A 106 -4.60 7.21 18.34
C LYS A 106 -4.48 8.72 18.51
N ALA A 107 -5.19 9.48 17.65
CA ALA A 107 -5.37 10.91 17.80
C ALA A 107 -6.82 11.31 17.47
N GLU A 108 -7.47 11.99 18.40
CA GLU A 108 -8.90 12.33 18.37
C GLU A 108 -9.07 13.84 18.44
N TRP A 109 -9.64 14.41 17.39
CA TRP A 109 -10.01 15.83 17.37
C TRP A 109 -11.39 16.06 17.96
N SER A 110 -11.51 17.06 18.82
CA SER A 110 -12.81 17.57 19.27
C SER A 110 -13.00 19.01 18.79
N THR A 111 -14.01 19.25 17.97
CA THR A 111 -14.37 20.58 17.48
C THR A 111 -14.89 21.47 18.62
N SER A 112 -15.55 20.90 19.63
CA SER A 112 -16.09 21.65 20.78
C SER A 112 -14.99 22.27 21.64
N THR A 113 -13.86 21.56 21.80
CA THR A 113 -12.70 22.03 22.57
C THR A 113 -11.63 22.68 21.70
N ALA A 114 -11.66 22.44 20.39
CA ALA A 114 -10.64 22.79 19.40
C ALA A 114 -9.27 22.19 19.77
N MET A 115 -9.23 20.94 20.23
CA MET A 115 -8.02 20.23 20.66
C MET A 115 -7.97 18.81 20.12
N TRP A 116 -6.76 18.34 19.94
CA TRP A 116 -6.42 16.93 19.76
C TRP A 116 -6.19 16.25 21.10
N THR A 117 -6.76 15.07 21.29
CA THR A 117 -6.38 14.12 22.34
C THR A 117 -5.54 13.02 21.67
N VAL A 118 -4.30 12.84 22.13
CA VAL A 118 -3.33 11.92 21.53
C VAL A 118 -3.00 10.82 22.53
N THR A 119 -3.25 9.58 22.16
CA THR A 119 -2.99 8.40 22.97
C THR A 119 -1.71 7.72 22.50
N ALA A 120 -0.77 7.52 23.42
CA ALA A 120 0.46 6.80 23.18
C ALA A 120 0.57 5.59 24.12
N VAL A 121 1.17 4.52 23.60
CA VAL A 121 1.57 3.36 24.40
C VAL A 121 3.05 3.49 24.72
N MET A 122 3.40 3.27 25.98
CA MET A 122 4.80 3.19 26.41
C MET A 122 5.35 1.81 26.00
N THR A 123 6.41 1.83 25.17
CA THR A 123 7.14 0.61 24.78
C THR A 123 8.29 0.37 25.74
N GLY A 124 8.48 -0.87 26.21
CA GLY A 124 9.67 -1.24 26.97
C GLY A 124 10.94 -1.12 26.10
N ALA A 125 12.10 -0.93 26.74
CA ALA A 125 13.38 -0.80 26.02
C ALA A 125 13.70 -2.02 25.16
N ASP A 126 13.21 -3.21 25.52
CA ASP A 126 13.55 -4.51 24.92
C ASP A 126 12.56 -4.96 23.81
N GLU A 127 11.36 -4.36 23.70
CA GLU A 127 10.32 -4.79 22.74
C GLU A 127 10.66 -4.43 21.27
N TYR A 128 11.53 -3.46 21.02
CA TYR A 128 11.88 -3.03 19.67
C TYR A 128 13.08 -3.78 19.07
N GLU A 129 13.92 -4.39 19.91
CA GLU A 129 15.12 -5.10 19.44
C GLU A 129 14.83 -6.55 18.99
N MET A 130 13.73 -7.15 19.46
CA MET A 130 13.48 -8.59 19.25
C MET A 130 12.37 -8.94 18.26
N GLY A 131 11.68 -8.01 17.60
CA GLY A 131 10.65 -8.35 16.61
C GLY A 131 9.50 -9.26 17.11
N SER A 132 9.42 -9.50 18.40
CA SER A 132 8.44 -10.41 19.00
C SER A 132 7.18 -9.64 19.41
N VAL A 133 6.06 -10.04 18.86
CA VAL A 133 4.72 -9.71 19.38
C VAL A 133 4.56 -10.44 20.72
N GLY A 134 5.12 -9.87 21.78
CA GLY A 134 5.00 -10.38 23.14
C GLY A 134 3.55 -10.30 23.61
N THR A 135 3.16 -11.32 24.35
CA THR A 135 1.90 -11.53 25.06
C THR A 135 1.39 -10.28 25.80
N THR A 136 0.09 -10.15 25.88
CA THR A 136 -0.73 -9.08 26.47
C THR A 136 -0.45 -8.83 27.97
N GLU A 137 0.73 -8.36 28.33
CA GLU A 137 0.96 -7.69 29.60
C GLU A 137 0.53 -6.23 29.46
N SER A 138 -0.04 -5.65 30.52
CA SER A 138 -0.72 -4.37 30.55
C SER A 138 0.18 -3.22 30.06
N ARG A 139 0.09 -2.90 28.77
CA ARG A 139 0.81 -1.76 28.15
C ARG A 139 0.32 -0.46 28.78
N VAL A 140 1.23 0.30 29.39
CA VAL A 140 0.88 1.60 29.97
C VAL A 140 0.52 2.57 28.86
N THR A 141 -0.72 3.04 28.91
CA THR A 141 -1.24 4.04 27.97
C THR A 141 -1.16 5.41 28.58
N VAL A 142 -0.59 6.37 27.86
CA VAL A 142 -0.48 7.78 28.27
C VAL A 142 -1.22 8.67 27.28
N THR A 143 -1.91 9.67 27.81
CA THR A 143 -2.71 10.61 27.02
C THR A 143 -2.15 12.02 27.09
N PHE A 144 -2.03 12.68 25.94
CA PHE A 144 -1.61 14.07 25.78
C PHE A 144 -2.73 14.88 25.10
N THR A 145 -2.76 16.20 25.30
CA THR A 145 -3.60 17.07 24.50
C THR A 145 -2.77 18.14 23.80
N CYS A 146 -3.20 18.52 22.59
CA CYS A 146 -2.52 19.61 21.88
C CYS A 146 -3.48 20.43 21.02
N SER A 147 -3.08 21.68 20.77
CA SER A 147 -3.83 22.56 19.87
C SER A 147 -3.54 22.28 18.40
N PHE A 148 -2.37 21.76 18.08
CA PHE A 148 -1.93 21.44 16.71
C PHE A 148 -1.13 20.13 16.69
N LEU A 149 -1.52 19.18 15.85
CA LEU A 149 -0.85 17.89 15.68
C LEU A 149 0.02 17.89 14.42
N PHE A 150 1.32 17.61 14.56
CA PHE A 150 2.25 17.60 13.45
C PHE A 150 2.96 16.26 13.33
N VAL A 151 2.59 15.47 12.33
CA VAL A 151 3.07 14.09 12.13
C VAL A 151 4.32 14.07 11.29
N CYS A 152 5.42 13.63 11.89
CA CYS A 152 6.76 13.49 11.33
C CYS A 152 7.29 12.06 11.46
N SER A 153 6.39 11.07 11.51
CA SER A 153 6.70 9.64 11.72
C SER A 153 7.43 8.95 10.57
N GLY A 154 7.69 9.68 9.46
CA GLY A 154 8.13 9.04 8.23
C GLY A 154 7.01 8.23 7.58
N TYR A 155 7.39 7.24 6.76
CA TYR A 155 6.43 6.35 6.11
C TYR A 155 6.87 4.88 6.10
N TYR A 156 8.01 4.53 6.68
CA TYR A 156 8.43 3.15 6.80
C TYR A 156 7.82 2.47 8.02
N ARG A 157 7.43 1.21 7.85
CA ARG A 157 7.11 0.34 8.96
C ARG A 157 8.43 -0.10 9.61
N TYR A 158 8.54 0.08 10.92
CA TYR A 158 9.77 -0.25 11.66
C TYR A 158 9.76 -1.66 12.23
N ASP A 159 8.59 -2.26 12.40
CA ASP A 159 8.42 -3.57 13.02
C ASP A 159 8.95 -4.70 12.12
N GLU A 160 8.78 -4.56 10.78
CA GLU A 160 9.22 -5.57 9.83
C GLU A 160 9.55 -4.97 8.46
N GLY A 161 10.58 -5.53 7.81
CA GLY A 161 10.86 -5.31 6.39
C GLY A 161 9.94 -6.15 5.50
N TYR A 162 10.10 -5.99 4.20
CA TYR A 162 9.37 -6.79 3.23
C TYR A 162 10.23 -7.95 2.74
N THR A 163 9.86 -9.17 3.10
CA THR A 163 10.41 -10.38 2.50
C THR A 163 9.28 -11.09 1.75
N PRO A 164 9.39 -11.31 0.43
CA PRO A 164 8.40 -12.10 -0.30
C PRO A 164 8.45 -13.56 0.17
N ALA A 165 7.37 -14.29 -0.02
CA ALA A 165 7.39 -15.73 0.19
C ALA A 165 8.34 -16.36 -0.86
N ILE A 166 9.47 -16.88 -0.42
CA ILE A 166 10.45 -17.57 -1.25
C ILE A 166 10.41 -19.06 -0.86
N ALA A 167 10.16 -19.92 -1.83
CA ALA A 167 10.07 -21.35 -1.58
C ALA A 167 11.37 -21.88 -0.99
N GLY A 168 11.29 -22.63 0.10
CA GLY A 168 12.42 -23.32 0.74
C GLY A 168 13.30 -22.43 1.64
N ILE A 169 12.95 -21.17 1.90
CA ILE A 169 13.76 -20.28 2.75
C ILE A 169 13.97 -20.84 4.15
N GLU A 170 13.01 -21.61 4.65
CA GLU A 170 13.05 -22.28 5.93
C GLU A 170 14.01 -23.51 5.97
N LYS A 171 14.52 -23.94 4.80
CA LYS A 171 15.44 -25.08 4.67
C LYS A 171 16.90 -24.66 4.69
N PHE A 172 17.16 -23.38 4.53
CA PHE A 172 18.53 -22.89 4.46
C PHE A 172 19.28 -23.11 5.78
N ALA A 173 20.44 -23.74 5.70
CA ALA A 173 21.23 -24.05 6.88
C ALA A 173 22.00 -22.87 7.46
N GLY A 174 22.25 -21.85 6.62
CA GLY A 174 22.95 -20.62 7.01
C GLY A 174 22.02 -19.55 7.58
N ASN A 175 22.55 -18.32 7.69
CA ASN A 175 21.78 -17.20 8.21
C ASN A 175 20.97 -16.50 7.13
N VAL A 176 19.67 -16.28 7.38
CA VAL A 176 18.81 -15.42 6.57
C VAL A 176 18.56 -14.12 7.32
N VAL A 177 18.96 -12.98 6.74
CA VAL A 177 18.90 -11.68 7.41
C VAL A 177 18.15 -10.65 6.55
N HIS A 178 17.27 -9.86 7.18
CA HIS A 178 16.71 -8.68 6.54
C HIS A 178 17.48 -7.43 7.00
N PRO A 179 17.94 -6.53 6.09
CA PRO A 179 18.78 -5.38 6.44
C PRO A 179 18.17 -4.40 7.44
N GLN A 180 16.84 -4.35 7.56
CA GLN A 180 16.15 -3.47 8.52
C GLN A 180 16.45 -3.84 9.97
N HIS A 181 16.69 -5.12 10.25
CA HIS A 181 17.01 -5.67 11.57
C HIS A 181 18.32 -6.45 11.48
N TRP A 182 19.40 -5.71 11.22
CA TRP A 182 20.73 -6.30 11.08
C TRP A 182 21.28 -6.75 12.42
N PRO A 183 21.59 -8.05 12.62
CA PRO A 183 22.18 -8.52 13.85
C PRO A 183 23.59 -7.94 14.06
N SER A 184 23.88 -7.44 15.24
CA SER A 184 25.17 -6.82 15.55
C SER A 184 26.32 -7.82 15.59
N ASP A 185 26.01 -9.10 15.76
CA ASP A 185 26.94 -10.23 15.91
C ASP A 185 26.97 -11.12 14.65
N LEU A 186 26.35 -10.70 13.55
CA LEU A 186 26.37 -11.46 12.31
C LEU A 186 27.79 -11.52 11.75
N ASP A 187 28.36 -12.70 11.78
CA ASP A 187 29.65 -12.99 11.16
C ASP A 187 29.47 -13.37 9.70
N TYR A 188 30.01 -12.58 8.79
CA TYR A 188 30.07 -12.81 7.35
C TYR A 188 31.51 -12.77 6.79
N ALA A 189 32.53 -12.67 7.66
CA ALA A 189 33.92 -12.70 7.22
C ALA A 189 34.25 -14.07 6.61
N ASP A 190 35.00 -14.05 5.51
CA ASP A 190 35.40 -15.25 4.75
C ASP A 190 34.21 -16.16 4.37
N LYS A 191 33.01 -15.58 4.14
CA LYS A 191 31.78 -16.32 3.77
C LYS A 191 31.26 -15.86 2.41
N ARG A 192 30.54 -16.76 1.75
CA ARG A 192 29.79 -16.49 0.53
C ARG A 192 28.46 -15.85 0.90
N VAL A 193 28.24 -14.61 0.49
CA VAL A 193 27.05 -13.85 0.83
C VAL A 193 26.22 -13.61 -0.41
N VAL A 194 24.95 -14.03 -0.42
CA VAL A 194 24.00 -13.70 -1.49
C VAL A 194 23.03 -12.63 -1.02
N ILE A 195 23.03 -11.47 -1.71
CA ILE A 195 22.14 -10.35 -1.41
C ILE A 195 21.01 -10.34 -2.44
N ILE A 196 19.79 -10.67 -2.02
CA ILE A 196 18.61 -10.70 -2.88
C ILE A 196 18.02 -9.30 -2.99
N GLY A 197 18.15 -8.68 -4.16
CA GLY A 197 17.62 -7.36 -4.48
C GLY A 197 18.63 -6.50 -5.23
N SER A 198 18.14 -5.42 -5.85
CA SER A 198 18.96 -4.44 -6.61
C SER A 198 18.67 -2.98 -6.21
N GLY A 199 17.95 -2.77 -5.09
CA GLY A 199 17.65 -1.43 -4.59
C GLY A 199 18.81 -0.77 -3.86
N ALA A 200 18.62 0.46 -3.37
CA ALA A 200 19.65 1.24 -2.67
C ALA A 200 20.32 0.47 -1.52
N THR A 201 19.56 -0.39 -0.81
CA THR A 201 20.11 -1.21 0.28
C THR A 201 21.10 -2.26 -0.24
N ALA A 202 20.75 -3.01 -1.29
CA ALA A 202 21.63 -4.00 -1.88
C ALA A 202 22.90 -3.35 -2.45
N VAL A 203 22.73 -2.26 -3.22
CA VAL A 203 23.84 -1.46 -3.80
C VAL A 203 24.79 -0.91 -2.73
N THR A 204 24.30 -0.67 -1.53
CA THR A 204 25.09 -0.20 -0.39
C THR A 204 25.81 -1.35 0.33
N LEU A 205 25.11 -2.48 0.51
CA LEU A 205 25.63 -3.64 1.22
C LEU A 205 26.76 -4.32 0.45
N VAL A 206 26.59 -4.54 -0.86
CA VAL A 206 27.55 -5.29 -1.67
C VAL A 206 28.99 -4.80 -1.50
N PRO A 207 29.35 -3.52 -1.77
CA PRO A 207 30.74 -3.08 -1.61
C PRO A 207 31.21 -3.15 -0.17
N SER A 208 30.33 -2.93 0.82
CA SER A 208 30.73 -2.93 2.22
C SER A 208 30.96 -4.33 2.79
N ILE A 209 30.21 -5.31 2.35
CA ILE A 209 30.39 -6.71 2.77
C ILE A 209 31.55 -7.34 2.01
N ALA A 210 31.76 -6.97 0.75
CA ALA A 210 32.85 -7.46 -0.09
C ALA A 210 34.25 -7.12 0.45
N GLU A 211 34.36 -6.16 1.38
CA GLU A 211 35.64 -5.85 2.05
C GLU A 211 36.17 -6.99 2.92
N THR A 212 35.29 -7.87 3.41
CA THR A 212 35.63 -8.91 4.40
C THR A 212 35.07 -10.30 4.06
N ALA A 213 34.03 -10.38 3.26
CA ALA A 213 33.45 -11.67 2.81
C ALA A 213 34.37 -12.35 1.80
N GLU A 214 34.27 -13.68 1.66
CA GLU A 214 34.94 -14.43 0.62
C GLU A 214 34.47 -13.98 -0.76
N HIS A 215 33.15 -13.87 -0.95
CA HIS A 215 32.53 -13.40 -2.17
C HIS A 215 31.10 -12.90 -1.92
N VAL A 216 30.66 -11.86 -2.67
CA VAL A 216 29.30 -11.31 -2.57
C VAL A 216 28.59 -11.38 -3.91
N THR A 217 27.49 -12.13 -3.98
CA THR A 217 26.63 -12.14 -5.17
C THR A 217 25.42 -11.26 -4.98
N MET A 218 25.23 -10.24 -5.80
CA MET A 218 23.99 -9.48 -5.87
C MET A 218 23.00 -10.17 -6.79
N LEU A 219 22.02 -10.87 -6.22
CA LEU A 219 20.98 -11.57 -6.99
C LEU A 219 19.78 -10.65 -7.22
N GLN A 220 19.48 -10.34 -8.47
CA GLN A 220 18.37 -9.48 -8.84
C GLN A 220 17.45 -10.15 -9.87
N ARG A 221 16.14 -9.91 -9.71
CA ARG A 221 15.15 -10.35 -10.69
C ARG A 221 15.13 -9.47 -11.95
N SER A 222 15.42 -8.19 -11.77
CA SER A 222 15.45 -7.19 -12.82
C SER A 222 16.45 -6.11 -12.47
N PRO A 223 17.17 -5.55 -13.45
CA PRO A 223 18.14 -4.49 -13.24
C PRO A 223 17.55 -3.21 -12.61
N THR A 224 18.42 -2.43 -11.97
CA THR A 224 18.14 -1.10 -11.46
C THR A 224 19.17 -0.10 -12.03
N TYR A 225 18.75 1.14 -12.29
CA TYR A 225 19.70 2.20 -12.69
C TYR A 225 20.63 2.55 -11.57
N MET A 226 21.91 2.50 -11.83
CA MET A 226 23.00 2.88 -10.93
C MET A 226 23.72 4.12 -11.46
N ALA A 227 23.95 5.09 -10.58
CA ALA A 227 24.55 6.36 -10.93
C ALA A 227 25.81 6.60 -10.09
N PRO A 228 27.00 6.59 -10.69
CA PRO A 228 28.23 7.00 -10.01
C PRO A 228 28.12 8.46 -9.60
N VAL A 229 28.37 8.74 -8.32
CA VAL A 229 28.34 10.10 -7.76
C VAL A 229 29.58 10.33 -6.88
N PRO A 230 30.18 11.52 -6.89
CA PRO A 230 31.31 11.76 -6.02
C PRO A 230 30.88 11.80 -4.54
N ARG A 231 31.69 11.19 -3.66
CA ARG A 231 31.51 11.29 -2.20
C ARG A 231 31.75 12.71 -1.66
N GLY A 232 32.63 13.46 -2.27
CA GLY A 232 32.94 14.84 -1.90
C GLY A 232 32.24 15.88 -2.76
N ASP A 233 32.30 17.15 -2.35
CA ASP A 233 31.78 18.27 -3.14
C ASP A 233 32.89 19.32 -3.35
N ARG A 234 33.47 19.36 -4.57
CA ARG A 234 34.58 20.24 -4.94
C ARG A 234 34.32 21.73 -4.66
N LEU A 235 33.05 22.19 -4.74
CA LEU A 235 32.74 23.58 -4.42
C LEU A 235 32.76 23.80 -2.91
N ALA A 236 32.23 22.85 -2.14
CA ALA A 236 32.29 22.90 -0.69
C ALA A 236 33.72 22.96 -0.20
N ASP A 237 34.62 22.13 -0.76
CA ASP A 237 36.04 22.10 -0.42
C ASP A 237 36.76 23.44 -0.74
N ARG A 238 36.43 24.03 -1.90
CA ARG A 238 37.01 25.35 -2.30
C ARG A 238 36.53 26.49 -1.42
N LEU A 239 35.28 26.40 -0.91
CA LEU A 239 34.71 27.49 -0.10
C LEU A 239 35.00 27.33 1.40
N ARG A 240 35.37 26.12 1.83
CA ARG A 240 35.73 25.83 3.23
C ARG A 240 36.90 26.66 3.66
N GLY A 241 36.79 27.36 4.77
CA GLY A 241 37.81 28.28 5.29
C GLY A 241 37.90 29.62 4.57
N ARG A 242 37.26 29.79 3.38
CA ARG A 242 37.28 31.06 2.63
C ARG A 242 36.04 31.92 2.90
N LEU A 243 34.95 31.31 3.24
CA LEU A 243 33.67 31.98 3.56
C LEU A 243 33.16 31.50 4.91
N PRO A 244 32.33 32.34 5.59
CA PRO A 244 31.57 31.86 6.77
C PRO A 244 30.81 30.60 6.46
N ALA A 245 30.88 29.61 7.35
CA ALA A 245 30.33 28.26 7.14
C ALA A 245 28.86 28.27 6.65
N GLN A 246 28.02 29.13 7.19
CA GLN A 246 26.61 29.27 6.80
C GLN A 246 26.47 29.80 5.36
N LEU A 247 27.32 30.67 4.91
CA LEU A 247 27.31 31.22 3.53
C LEU A 247 27.80 30.17 2.53
N ALA A 248 28.91 29.53 2.82
CA ALA A 248 29.46 28.44 2.02
C ALA A 248 28.41 27.33 1.86
N TYR A 249 27.81 26.89 2.98
CA TYR A 249 26.75 25.89 2.99
C TYR A 249 25.56 26.28 2.11
N ARG A 250 25.06 27.53 2.20
CA ARG A 250 23.95 28.02 1.38
C ARG A 250 24.26 27.99 -0.11
N LEU A 251 25.48 28.41 -0.51
CA LEU A 251 25.91 28.41 -1.92
C LEU A 251 25.94 26.98 -2.50
N VAL A 252 26.57 26.06 -1.75
CA VAL A 252 26.64 24.65 -2.13
C VAL A 252 25.24 24.02 -2.20
N ARG A 253 24.38 24.30 -1.19
CA ARG A 253 22.99 23.83 -1.16
C ARG A 253 22.20 24.31 -2.38
N ILE A 254 22.30 25.57 -2.76
CA ILE A 254 21.64 26.11 -3.97
C ILE A 254 22.14 25.39 -5.22
N LYS A 255 23.47 25.22 -5.37
CA LYS A 255 24.05 24.45 -6.48
C LYS A 255 23.48 23.04 -6.55
N ASN A 256 23.46 22.32 -5.43
CA ASN A 256 23.04 20.91 -5.40
C ASN A 256 21.53 20.76 -5.64
N ILE A 257 20.70 21.67 -5.11
CA ILE A 257 19.25 21.73 -5.45
C ILE A 257 19.07 21.95 -6.96
N SER A 258 19.78 22.92 -7.54
CA SER A 258 19.68 23.23 -8.96
C SER A 258 20.13 22.07 -9.83
N TYR A 259 21.25 21.42 -9.47
CA TYR A 259 21.77 20.23 -10.14
C TYR A 259 20.74 19.08 -10.13
N SER A 260 20.20 18.73 -8.94
CA SER A 260 19.19 17.66 -8.82
C SER A 260 17.95 17.95 -9.65
N MET A 261 17.47 19.21 -9.65
CA MET A 261 16.32 19.61 -10.44
C MET A 261 16.56 19.49 -11.94
N VAL A 262 17.73 19.98 -12.43
CA VAL A 262 18.09 19.93 -13.85
C VAL A 262 18.26 18.47 -14.31
N THR A 263 19.00 17.66 -13.53
CA THR A 263 19.23 16.24 -13.83
C THR A 263 17.91 15.47 -13.90
N TYR A 264 17.01 15.67 -12.92
CA TYR A 264 15.67 15.07 -12.93
C TYR A 264 14.87 15.49 -14.17
N GLN A 265 14.83 16.80 -14.51
CA GLN A 265 14.08 17.27 -15.67
C GLN A 265 14.66 16.75 -16.98
N LEU A 266 15.99 16.63 -17.08
CA LEU A 266 16.68 16.05 -18.23
C LEU A 266 16.31 14.57 -18.37
N SER A 267 16.35 13.82 -17.29
CA SER A 267 15.97 12.39 -17.27
C SER A 267 14.53 12.16 -17.74
N ARG A 268 13.60 13.05 -17.33
CA ARG A 268 12.18 12.94 -17.74
C ARG A 268 11.91 13.40 -19.16
N ARG A 269 12.67 14.36 -19.69
CA ARG A 269 12.50 14.92 -21.05
C ARG A 269 13.30 14.22 -22.11
N ARG A 270 14.45 13.66 -21.75
CA ARG A 270 15.38 12.96 -22.64
C ARG A 270 15.83 11.64 -22.01
N PRO A 271 14.89 10.70 -21.77
CA PRO A 271 15.18 9.46 -21.06
C PRO A 271 16.27 8.63 -21.76
N GLU A 272 16.25 8.55 -23.09
CA GLU A 272 17.25 7.77 -23.83
C GLU A 272 18.68 8.35 -23.69
N LEU A 273 18.81 9.68 -23.64
CA LEU A 273 20.10 10.30 -23.35
C LEU A 273 20.59 9.94 -21.93
N MET A 274 19.70 9.93 -20.96
CA MET A 274 20.07 9.53 -19.59
C MET A 274 20.46 8.06 -19.52
N LYS A 275 19.72 7.17 -20.20
CA LYS A 275 20.07 5.75 -20.31
C LYS A 275 21.46 5.56 -20.90
N SER A 276 21.78 6.26 -22.00
CA SER A 276 23.12 6.16 -22.60
C SER A 276 24.21 6.66 -21.64
N ILE A 277 24.01 7.78 -20.97
CA ILE A 277 24.98 8.30 -19.98
C ILE A 277 25.24 7.29 -18.86
N LEU A 278 24.19 6.68 -18.31
CA LEU A 278 24.33 5.69 -17.24
C LEU A 278 25.00 4.40 -17.75
N ARG A 279 24.63 3.95 -18.94
CA ARG A 279 25.23 2.79 -19.61
C ARG A 279 26.73 3.01 -19.92
N ASP A 280 27.07 4.16 -20.51
CA ASP A 280 28.45 4.50 -20.84
C ASP A 280 29.30 4.63 -19.58
N ALA A 281 28.73 5.17 -18.49
CA ALA A 281 29.41 5.23 -17.19
C ALA A 281 29.65 3.81 -16.61
N ALA A 282 28.73 2.87 -16.79
CA ALA A 282 28.92 1.49 -16.37
C ALA A 282 30.02 0.81 -17.21
N ILE A 283 29.98 0.92 -18.53
CA ILE A 283 30.98 0.35 -19.44
C ILE A 283 32.39 0.88 -19.14
N ALA A 284 32.50 2.17 -18.81
CA ALA A 284 33.78 2.79 -18.51
C ALA A 284 34.43 2.33 -17.19
N ASN A 285 33.68 1.73 -16.29
CA ASN A 285 34.12 1.37 -14.93
C ASN A 285 34.05 -0.14 -14.64
N LEU A 286 33.55 -0.94 -15.55
CA LEU A 286 33.42 -2.39 -15.39
C LEU A 286 34.32 -3.15 -16.40
N PRO A 287 34.65 -4.41 -16.11
CA PRO A 287 35.38 -5.26 -17.04
C PRO A 287 34.75 -5.34 -18.42
N ALA A 288 35.53 -5.48 -19.49
CA ALA A 288 35.05 -5.46 -20.86
C ALA A 288 34.10 -6.63 -21.20
N ASP A 289 34.21 -7.72 -20.49
CA ASP A 289 33.37 -8.93 -20.58
C ASP A 289 32.11 -8.88 -19.69
N PHE A 290 31.97 -7.87 -18.86
CA PHE A 290 30.78 -7.73 -17.99
C PHE A 290 29.53 -7.40 -18.83
N ALA A 291 28.48 -8.20 -18.66
CA ALA A 291 27.26 -8.08 -19.43
C ALA A 291 26.37 -6.90 -18.95
N VAL A 292 26.81 -5.65 -19.21
CA VAL A 292 26.13 -4.42 -18.78
C VAL A 292 24.65 -4.40 -19.17
N ASP A 293 24.33 -4.83 -20.39
CA ASP A 293 22.95 -4.81 -20.90
C ASP A 293 22.05 -5.84 -20.21
N THR A 294 22.61 -6.91 -19.66
CA THR A 294 21.89 -7.92 -18.89
C THR A 294 21.67 -7.45 -17.45
N HIS A 295 22.69 -6.85 -16.83
CA HIS A 295 22.67 -6.64 -15.39
C HIS A 295 22.36 -5.20 -14.98
N LEU A 296 22.51 -4.20 -15.86
CA LEU A 296 22.40 -2.78 -15.54
C LEU A 296 21.49 -1.99 -16.48
N ALA A 297 20.75 -2.65 -17.39
CA ALA A 297 19.83 -1.99 -18.31
C ALA A 297 18.35 -2.30 -17.97
N PRO A 298 17.71 -1.52 -17.08
CA PRO A 298 16.31 -1.68 -16.73
C PRO A 298 15.38 -1.41 -17.92
N THR A 299 14.24 -2.09 -17.93
CA THR A 299 13.20 -1.92 -18.95
C THR A 299 12.32 -0.67 -18.74
N TYR A 300 12.38 -0.04 -17.57
CA TYR A 300 11.62 1.17 -17.22
C TYR A 300 12.43 2.45 -17.50
N GLN A 301 11.78 3.62 -17.48
CA GLN A 301 12.47 4.89 -17.70
C GLN A 301 13.17 5.38 -16.43
N PRO A 302 14.28 6.12 -16.55
CA PRO A 302 14.93 6.77 -15.40
C PRO A 302 13.94 7.62 -14.61
N TRP A 303 13.91 7.42 -13.28
CA TRP A 303 12.97 8.02 -12.34
C TRP A 303 11.51 7.49 -12.40
N ASP A 304 11.21 6.43 -13.13
CA ASP A 304 10.00 5.64 -12.88
C ASP A 304 10.16 4.86 -11.57
N GLN A 305 11.38 4.41 -11.29
CA GLN A 305 11.85 3.97 -9.99
C GLN A 305 13.06 4.83 -9.58
N ARG A 306 13.53 4.68 -8.36
CA ARG A 306 14.65 5.47 -7.85
C ARG A 306 15.96 5.05 -8.52
N LEU A 307 16.82 6.03 -8.86
CA LEU A 307 18.20 5.75 -9.25
C LEU A 307 19.01 5.49 -8.00
N CYS A 308 19.79 4.40 -8.00
CA CYS A 308 20.69 4.08 -6.88
C CYS A 308 22.01 4.82 -7.06
N ALA A 309 22.41 5.61 -6.05
CA ALA A 309 23.70 6.27 -6.03
C ALA A 309 24.79 5.27 -5.62
N ILE A 310 25.89 5.26 -6.39
CA ILE A 310 27.12 4.52 -6.07
C ILE A 310 28.26 5.52 -5.89
N PRO A 311 28.58 5.92 -4.63
CA PRO A 311 29.59 6.91 -4.33
C PRO A 311 30.98 6.46 -4.77
N ASP A 312 31.63 7.30 -5.60
CA ASP A 312 32.93 7.05 -6.22
C ASP A 312 33.00 5.74 -7.04
N GLY A 313 31.84 5.12 -7.35
CA GLY A 313 31.77 3.88 -8.11
C GLY A 313 32.13 2.63 -7.30
N ASP A 314 31.97 2.65 -5.98
CA ASP A 314 32.39 1.58 -5.06
C ASP A 314 31.83 0.19 -5.41
N LEU A 315 30.58 0.10 -5.87
CA LEU A 315 30.02 -1.17 -6.36
C LEU A 315 30.78 -1.68 -7.60
N TYR A 316 31.12 -0.78 -8.53
CA TYR A 316 31.84 -1.17 -9.73
C TYR A 316 33.26 -1.62 -9.40
N GLU A 317 33.90 -1.01 -8.39
CA GLU A 317 35.21 -1.41 -7.88
C GLU A 317 35.14 -2.82 -7.26
N ALA A 318 34.11 -3.12 -6.44
CA ALA A 318 33.92 -4.45 -5.87
C ALA A 318 33.74 -5.53 -6.95
N ILE A 319 33.02 -5.21 -8.04
CA ILE A 319 32.85 -6.15 -9.17
C ILE A 319 34.16 -6.30 -9.94
N THR A 320 34.85 -5.20 -10.23
CA THR A 320 36.10 -5.21 -11.02
C THR A 320 37.25 -5.93 -10.30
N SER A 321 37.28 -5.88 -8.97
CA SER A 321 38.24 -6.64 -8.15
C SER A 321 37.91 -8.14 -8.06
N GLY A 322 36.73 -8.58 -8.51
CA GLY A 322 36.28 -9.96 -8.38
C GLY A 322 35.74 -10.31 -6.98
N ALA A 323 35.66 -9.32 -6.05
CA ALA A 323 35.11 -9.54 -4.72
C ALA A 323 33.57 -9.63 -4.71
N ALA A 324 32.92 -9.13 -5.77
CA ALA A 324 31.49 -9.23 -5.95
C ALA A 324 31.09 -9.50 -7.40
N ASP A 325 29.89 -10.03 -7.60
CA ASP A 325 29.24 -10.20 -8.90
C ASP A 325 27.75 -9.81 -8.88
N ILE A 326 27.14 -9.75 -10.07
CA ILE A 326 25.69 -9.54 -10.23
C ILE A 326 25.11 -10.69 -11.05
N VAL A 327 24.12 -11.35 -10.47
CA VAL A 327 23.31 -12.37 -11.17
C VAL A 327 21.89 -11.83 -11.38
N THR A 328 21.43 -11.89 -12.65
CA THR A 328 20.07 -11.46 -13.02
C THR A 328 19.26 -12.69 -13.41
N ASP A 329 18.46 -13.19 -12.47
CA ASP A 329 17.62 -14.38 -12.66
C ASP A 329 16.48 -14.43 -11.65
N HIS A 330 15.57 -15.38 -11.82
CA HIS A 330 14.49 -15.67 -10.88
C HIS A 330 14.91 -16.77 -9.92
N ILE A 331 14.51 -16.62 -8.66
CA ILE A 331 14.69 -17.68 -7.67
C ILE A 331 13.64 -18.76 -7.93
N GLU A 332 14.08 -20.00 -8.12
CA GLU A 332 13.21 -21.17 -8.15
C GLU A 332 12.88 -21.60 -6.72
N GLN A 333 13.92 -21.83 -5.91
CA GLN A 333 13.81 -22.14 -4.48
C GLN A 333 15.13 -21.91 -3.74
N ILE A 334 15.04 -21.72 -2.44
CA ILE A 334 16.18 -21.77 -1.54
C ILE A 334 16.39 -23.23 -1.10
N THR A 335 17.63 -23.68 -1.10
CA THR A 335 18.07 -25.01 -0.70
C THR A 335 18.78 -24.94 0.65
N GLU A 336 19.24 -26.04 1.17
CA GLU A 336 20.06 -26.11 2.39
C GLU A 336 21.40 -25.35 2.25
N GLU A 337 22.00 -25.37 1.04
CA GLU A 337 23.34 -24.87 0.75
C GLU A 337 23.34 -23.52 -0.01
N GLY A 338 22.17 -23.00 -0.42
CA GLY A 338 22.13 -21.76 -1.21
C GLY A 338 20.81 -21.55 -1.98
N ILE A 339 20.92 -21.02 -3.19
CA ILE A 339 19.76 -20.60 -3.99
C ILE A 339 19.81 -21.29 -5.37
N ARG A 340 18.76 -22.03 -5.70
CA ARG A 340 18.52 -22.54 -7.06
C ARG A 340 17.78 -21.51 -7.87
N LEU A 341 18.30 -21.23 -9.07
CA LEU A 341 17.75 -20.27 -10.01
C LEU A 341 16.89 -20.95 -11.07
N ALA A 342 16.00 -20.17 -11.69
CA ALA A 342 15.13 -20.65 -12.77
C ALA A 342 15.89 -21.10 -14.03
N SER A 343 17.10 -20.57 -14.26
CA SER A 343 18.03 -21.04 -15.30
C SER A 343 18.59 -22.44 -15.05
N GLY A 344 18.41 -22.98 -13.85
CA GLY A 344 19.02 -24.22 -13.38
C GLY A 344 20.37 -24.03 -12.69
N ALA A 345 20.94 -22.82 -12.67
CA ALA A 345 22.14 -22.51 -11.92
C ALA A 345 21.89 -22.56 -10.39
N HIS A 346 22.95 -22.82 -9.63
CA HIS A 346 22.93 -22.80 -8.17
C HIS A 346 23.92 -21.75 -7.66
N LEU A 347 23.49 -20.94 -6.74
CA LEU A 347 24.34 -19.99 -6.00
C LEU A 347 24.55 -20.54 -4.60
N ASP A 348 25.76 -20.97 -4.31
CA ASP A 348 26.13 -21.38 -2.97
C ASP A 348 26.13 -20.15 -2.05
N ALA A 349 25.68 -20.29 -0.84
CA ALA A 349 25.63 -19.23 0.14
C ALA A 349 25.82 -19.76 1.56
N ASP A 350 26.52 -19.00 2.38
CA ASP A 350 26.61 -19.20 3.83
C ASP A 350 25.72 -18.17 4.57
N VAL A 351 25.45 -17.01 3.90
CA VAL A 351 24.55 -15.97 4.39
C VAL A 351 23.66 -15.49 3.25
N ILE A 352 22.36 -15.42 3.47
CA ILE A 352 21.40 -14.83 2.54
C ILE A 352 20.86 -13.54 3.15
N VAL A 353 21.00 -12.42 2.41
CA VAL A 353 20.46 -11.12 2.81
C VAL A 353 19.25 -10.77 1.95
N THR A 354 18.06 -10.65 2.55
CA THR A 354 16.83 -10.32 1.84
C THR A 354 16.66 -8.81 1.73
N ALA A 355 17.43 -8.17 0.83
CA ALA A 355 17.31 -6.73 0.54
C ALA A 355 16.12 -6.43 -0.40
N THR A 356 14.99 -7.08 -0.15
CA THR A 356 13.81 -7.15 -1.02
C THR A 356 12.82 -6.00 -0.84
N GLY A 357 13.16 -5.05 0.03
CA GLY A 357 12.43 -3.80 0.22
C GLY A 357 11.81 -3.64 1.61
N LEU A 358 11.01 -2.60 1.73
CA LEU A 358 10.43 -2.16 2.99
C LEU A 358 8.90 -2.19 2.92
N ASN A 359 8.26 -2.24 4.07
CA ASN A 359 6.83 -1.99 4.21
C ASN A 359 6.58 -0.51 4.56
N LEU A 360 5.47 0.05 4.06
CA LEU A 360 5.07 1.40 4.43
C LEU A 360 3.99 1.36 5.50
N LEU A 361 4.03 2.38 6.37
CA LEU A 361 3.04 2.59 7.42
C LEU A 361 2.77 4.09 7.53
N ILE A 362 1.69 4.53 6.89
CA ILE A 362 1.34 5.94 6.86
C ILE A 362 0.98 6.42 8.27
N PHE A 363 1.52 7.59 8.65
CA PHE A 363 1.35 8.22 9.96
C PHE A 363 1.70 7.32 11.16
N GLY A 364 2.61 6.36 10.96
CA GLY A 364 3.00 5.41 12.01
C GLY A 364 1.89 4.44 12.40
N GLY A 365 0.83 4.33 11.59
CA GLY A 365 -0.31 3.44 11.83
C GLY A 365 -1.30 3.96 12.87
N MET A 366 -1.19 5.22 13.32
CA MET A 366 -2.14 5.76 14.29
C MET A 366 -3.55 5.93 13.70
N GLU A 367 -4.56 5.65 14.51
CA GLU A 367 -5.94 5.94 14.21
C GLU A 367 -6.22 7.45 14.34
N LEU A 368 -6.85 8.04 13.32
CA LEU A 368 -7.27 9.44 13.34
C LEU A 368 -8.78 9.53 13.41
N THR A 369 -9.31 10.29 14.36
CA THR A 369 -10.74 10.58 14.44
C THR A 369 -11.01 12.09 14.54
N VAL A 370 -12.14 12.52 13.99
CA VAL A 370 -12.64 13.90 14.08
C VAL A 370 -14.07 13.84 14.59
N ASP A 371 -14.32 14.38 15.78
CA ASP A 371 -15.62 14.35 16.45
C ASP A 371 -16.23 12.93 16.50
N GLY A 372 -15.43 11.96 16.94
CA GLY A 372 -15.80 10.56 17.06
C GLY A 372 -15.89 9.78 15.74
N ARG A 373 -15.57 10.40 14.60
CA ARG A 373 -15.60 9.76 13.28
C ARG A 373 -14.22 9.41 12.79
N LEU A 374 -14.00 8.17 12.43
CA LEU A 374 -12.74 7.69 11.88
C LEU A 374 -12.42 8.39 10.55
N VAL A 375 -11.21 8.89 10.41
CA VAL A 375 -10.69 9.45 9.16
C VAL A 375 -10.07 8.35 8.33
N ASP A 376 -10.73 7.94 7.24
CA ASP A 376 -10.11 7.07 6.25
C ASP A 376 -9.10 7.87 5.41
N VAL A 377 -7.83 7.79 5.79
CA VAL A 377 -6.73 8.53 5.15
C VAL A 377 -6.68 8.26 3.65
N SER A 378 -6.99 7.04 3.22
CA SER A 378 -6.95 6.63 1.80
C SER A 378 -8.02 7.33 0.94
N GLN A 379 -9.07 7.85 1.57
CA GLN A 379 -10.14 8.59 0.90
C GLN A 379 -9.97 10.11 1.02
N THR A 380 -8.96 10.58 1.75
CA THR A 380 -8.71 12.02 1.92
C THR A 380 -7.87 12.59 0.78
N LEU A 381 -7.95 13.91 0.60
CA LEU A 381 -7.10 14.68 -0.31
C LEU A 381 -6.00 15.40 0.47
N ALA A 382 -4.77 15.29 -0.02
CA ALA A 382 -3.65 16.03 0.57
C ALA A 382 -3.64 17.49 0.07
N TYR A 383 -3.77 18.41 1.01
CA TYR A 383 -3.64 19.85 0.78
C TYR A 383 -2.16 20.25 0.85
N LYS A 384 -1.63 20.82 -0.23
CA LYS A 384 -0.20 21.24 -0.38
C LYS A 384 0.78 20.10 -0.07
N GLY A 385 0.31 18.83 -0.09
CA GLY A 385 1.08 17.65 0.28
C GLY A 385 1.50 17.60 1.75
N MET A 386 0.76 18.26 2.66
CA MET A 386 1.14 18.37 4.07
C MET A 386 -0.03 18.47 5.07
N MET A 387 -1.26 18.62 4.64
CA MET A 387 -2.46 18.58 5.47
C MET A 387 -3.51 17.73 4.77
N LEU A 388 -4.55 17.32 5.50
CA LEU A 388 -5.66 16.52 4.97
C LEU A 388 -6.93 17.36 4.85
N ASP A 389 -7.68 17.13 3.78
CA ASP A 389 -9.00 17.74 3.58
C ASP A 389 -9.94 17.36 4.72
N GLY A 390 -10.56 18.36 5.34
CA GLY A 390 -11.51 18.20 6.42
C GLY A 390 -10.92 17.87 7.79
N VAL A 391 -9.59 17.71 7.93
CA VAL A 391 -8.95 17.41 9.21
C VAL A 391 -8.40 18.70 9.84
N PRO A 392 -8.93 19.13 11.00
CA PRO A 392 -8.53 20.39 11.61
C PRO A 392 -7.15 20.30 12.30
N ASN A 393 -6.39 21.41 12.29
CA ASN A 393 -5.13 21.58 13.02
C ASN A 393 -4.15 20.38 12.90
N PHE A 394 -4.11 19.79 11.72
CA PHE A 394 -3.31 18.61 11.42
C PHE A 394 -2.33 18.91 10.28
N ALA A 395 -1.08 18.55 10.47
CA ALA A 395 -0.09 18.57 9.40
C ALA A 395 0.76 17.29 9.42
N PHE A 396 1.30 16.93 8.27
CA PHE A 396 2.23 15.81 8.15
C PHE A 396 3.39 16.14 7.22
N THR A 397 4.50 15.44 7.39
CA THR A 397 5.67 15.58 6.52
C THR A 397 5.94 14.29 5.76
N ILE A 398 5.93 14.42 4.44
CA ILE A 398 6.44 13.42 3.51
C ILE A 398 7.41 14.14 2.56
N GLY A 399 8.60 13.59 2.39
CA GLY A 399 9.64 14.15 1.53
C GLY A 399 9.38 13.99 0.04
N TYR A 400 10.33 14.42 -0.77
CA TYR A 400 10.31 14.17 -2.21
C TYR A 400 10.71 12.73 -2.53
N THR A 401 10.13 12.19 -3.59
CA THR A 401 10.56 10.92 -4.18
C THR A 401 11.75 11.07 -5.13
N ASN A 402 11.98 12.30 -5.62
CA ASN A 402 12.98 12.64 -6.64
C ASN A 402 14.04 13.64 -6.16
N ALA A 403 14.09 13.94 -4.89
CA ALA A 403 15.05 14.87 -4.28
C ALA A 403 15.20 14.57 -2.79
N SER A 404 16.13 15.23 -2.14
CA SER A 404 16.39 15.08 -0.70
C SER A 404 15.13 15.33 0.13
N TRP A 405 14.90 14.44 1.08
CA TRP A 405 13.73 14.44 1.98
C TRP A 405 13.55 15.76 2.72
N THR A 406 14.62 16.28 3.28
CA THR A 406 14.62 17.46 4.15
C THR A 406 14.24 18.75 3.42
N LEU A 407 14.44 18.80 2.11
CA LEU A 407 14.01 19.96 1.31
C LEU A 407 12.51 20.22 1.43
N LYS A 408 11.69 19.14 1.43
CA LYS A 408 10.24 19.26 1.65
C LYS A 408 9.92 19.48 3.12
N ALA A 409 10.57 18.75 4.01
CA ALA A 409 10.35 18.85 5.45
C ALA A 409 10.60 20.29 5.97
N ASP A 410 11.68 20.95 5.54
CA ASP A 410 11.95 22.35 5.86
C ASP A 410 10.83 23.29 5.39
N LEU A 411 10.32 23.09 4.17
CA LEU A 411 9.23 23.93 3.64
C LEU A 411 7.93 23.73 4.40
N VAL A 412 7.60 22.48 4.74
CA VAL A 412 6.40 22.13 5.52
C VAL A 412 6.49 22.74 6.91
N ALA A 413 7.60 22.56 7.63
CA ALA A 413 7.79 23.10 8.97
C ALA A 413 7.65 24.64 9.01
N ARG A 414 8.22 25.34 8.03
CA ARG A 414 8.08 26.80 7.87
C ARG A 414 6.64 27.20 7.56
N TYR A 415 5.92 26.41 6.77
CA TYR A 415 4.52 26.69 6.47
C TYR A 415 3.64 26.52 7.71
N VAL A 416 3.88 25.48 8.53
CA VAL A 416 3.22 25.32 9.84
C VAL A 416 3.51 26.53 10.73
N GLY A 417 4.76 27.01 10.80
CA GLY A 417 5.11 28.24 11.51
C GLY A 417 4.31 29.48 11.02
N ARG A 418 4.07 29.57 9.70
CA ARG A 418 3.22 30.64 9.10
C ARG A 418 1.74 30.48 9.49
N ILE A 419 1.22 29.27 9.52
CA ILE A 419 -0.15 28.97 10.00
C ILE A 419 -0.29 29.42 11.44
N LEU A 420 0.55 28.93 12.35
CA LEU A 420 0.51 29.26 13.77
C LEU A 420 0.60 30.78 14.03
N ARG A 421 1.51 31.47 13.28
CA ARG A 421 1.64 32.92 13.35
C ARG A 421 0.37 33.65 12.94
N ARG A 422 -0.34 33.19 11.92
CA ARG A 422 -1.61 33.74 11.50
C ARG A 422 -2.69 33.51 12.52
N MET A 423 -2.81 32.27 13.03
CA MET A 423 -3.79 31.90 14.03
C MET A 423 -3.65 32.78 15.29
N ASP A 424 -2.42 32.95 15.79
CA ASP A 424 -2.16 33.80 16.95
C ASP A 424 -2.54 35.28 16.71
N ARG A 425 -2.14 35.85 15.54
CA ARG A 425 -2.42 37.26 15.22
C ARG A 425 -3.90 37.57 15.06
N ARG A 426 -4.73 36.57 14.72
CA ARG A 426 -6.15 36.75 14.45
C ARG A 426 -7.07 36.12 15.49
N SER A 427 -6.49 35.56 16.56
CA SER A 427 -7.22 34.78 17.58
C SER A 427 -8.04 33.65 16.96
N GLU A 428 -7.52 33.05 15.86
CA GLU A 428 -8.08 31.86 15.22
C GLU A 428 -7.58 30.61 15.97
N VAL A 429 -8.47 29.69 16.32
CA VAL A 429 -8.14 28.47 17.08
C VAL A 429 -8.13 27.22 16.19
N THR A 430 -8.72 27.30 15.00
CA THR A 430 -8.72 26.17 14.04
C THR A 430 -8.34 26.61 12.64
N ILE A 431 -7.69 25.70 11.91
CA ILE A 431 -7.48 25.73 10.46
C ILE A 431 -7.87 24.37 9.91
N THR A 432 -8.77 24.35 8.93
CA THR A 432 -9.21 23.11 8.27
C THR A 432 -9.13 23.29 6.76
N PRO A 433 -8.31 22.53 6.04
CA PRO A 433 -8.35 22.50 4.59
C PRO A 433 -9.73 22.04 4.10
N GLN A 434 -10.23 22.66 3.04
CA GLN A 434 -11.53 22.33 2.44
C GLN A 434 -11.40 22.27 0.93
N ALA A 435 -11.38 21.08 0.39
CA ALA A 435 -11.33 20.90 -1.05
C ALA A 435 -12.66 21.39 -1.68
N PRO A 436 -12.61 22.26 -2.70
CA PRO A 436 -13.79 22.60 -3.46
C PRO A 436 -14.43 21.35 -4.09
N THR A 437 -15.76 21.36 -4.24
CA THR A 437 -16.51 20.26 -4.85
C THR A 437 -15.90 19.79 -6.17
N ALA A 438 -15.53 20.74 -7.04
CA ALA A 438 -14.87 20.43 -8.32
C ALA A 438 -13.51 19.71 -8.19
N VAL A 439 -12.86 19.75 -7.02
CA VAL A 439 -11.64 18.97 -6.74
C VAL A 439 -11.99 17.59 -6.20
N ARG A 440 -12.99 17.49 -5.33
CA ARG A 440 -13.44 16.22 -4.72
C ARG A 440 -14.10 15.29 -5.75
N GLU A 441 -14.92 15.87 -6.63
CA GLU A 441 -15.61 15.15 -7.72
C GLU A 441 -14.74 15.00 -8.96
N GLY A 442 -13.65 15.73 -9.03
CA GLY A 442 -12.70 15.72 -10.13
C GLY A 442 -11.80 14.48 -10.13
N PRO A 443 -10.90 14.39 -11.11
CA PRO A 443 -9.92 13.30 -11.14
C PRO A 443 -8.92 13.42 -10.00
N ILE A 444 -8.87 12.39 -9.17
CA ILE A 444 -7.89 12.21 -8.10
C ILE A 444 -6.87 11.14 -8.48
N GLY A 445 -5.73 11.11 -7.83
CA GLY A 445 -4.69 10.11 -7.99
C GLY A 445 -3.89 9.93 -6.70
N PRO A 446 -3.02 8.94 -6.64
CA PRO A 446 -2.22 8.69 -5.46
C PRO A 446 -1.27 9.87 -5.17
N LEU A 447 -0.97 10.09 -3.89
CA LEU A 447 -0.02 11.12 -3.46
C LEU A 447 1.40 10.85 -3.97
N PHE A 448 1.78 9.56 -4.05
CA PHE A 448 3.08 9.12 -4.55
C PHE A 448 3.01 8.75 -6.03
N ASP A 449 3.91 9.34 -6.81
CA ASP A 449 4.05 9.12 -8.26
C ASP A 449 5.38 8.38 -8.54
N LEU A 450 5.54 7.17 -7.94
CA LEU A 450 6.71 6.34 -8.11
C LEU A 450 6.29 4.88 -8.26
N GLN A 451 6.87 4.17 -9.24
CA GLN A 451 6.52 2.78 -9.54
C GLN A 451 7.30 1.75 -8.72
N ALA A 452 8.07 2.19 -7.72
CA ALA A 452 8.81 1.28 -6.84
C ALA A 452 7.85 0.33 -6.10
N GLY A 453 8.21 -0.95 -6.00
CA GLY A 453 7.35 -2.01 -5.48
C GLY A 453 6.82 -1.74 -4.06
N TYR A 454 7.66 -1.19 -3.18
CA TYR A 454 7.27 -0.86 -1.81
C TYR A 454 6.20 0.25 -1.74
N ILE A 455 6.21 1.20 -2.68
CA ILE A 455 5.17 2.23 -2.79
C ILE A 455 3.89 1.61 -3.35
N GLN A 456 3.99 0.82 -4.41
CA GLN A 456 2.83 0.23 -5.07
C GLN A 456 2.04 -0.71 -4.14
N ARG A 457 2.73 -1.45 -3.26
CA ARG A 457 2.07 -2.30 -2.26
C ARG A 457 1.24 -1.52 -1.24
N SER A 458 1.62 -0.29 -0.93
CA SER A 458 1.01 0.52 0.14
C SER A 458 0.29 1.78 -0.36
N ILE A 459 0.22 2.00 -1.67
CA ILE A 459 -0.32 3.23 -2.27
C ILE A 459 -1.79 3.47 -1.89
N GLY A 460 -2.54 2.40 -1.66
CA GLY A 460 -3.95 2.45 -1.22
C GLY A 460 -4.15 2.89 0.22
N GLN A 461 -3.09 3.01 1.03
CA GLN A 461 -3.15 3.50 2.41
C GLN A 461 -2.83 4.99 2.52
N ALA A 462 -2.25 5.59 1.48
CA ALA A 462 -1.86 6.98 1.46
C ALA A 462 -3.02 7.89 1.03
N PRO A 463 -3.01 9.18 1.43
CA PRO A 463 -3.98 10.14 0.93
C PRO A 463 -3.85 10.32 -0.58
N ASN A 464 -4.92 10.78 -1.21
CA ASN A 464 -4.95 11.10 -2.62
C ASN A 464 -4.54 12.55 -2.89
N GLN A 465 -4.34 12.89 -4.16
CA GLN A 465 -4.16 14.26 -4.62
C GLN A 465 -5.07 14.58 -5.80
N GLY A 466 -5.47 15.85 -5.90
CA GLY A 466 -6.21 16.38 -7.04
C GLY A 466 -5.30 16.72 -8.23
N ARG A 467 -5.86 17.30 -9.29
CA ARG A 467 -5.10 17.68 -10.49
C ARG A 467 -4.57 19.11 -10.49
N ARG A 468 -5.04 19.98 -9.60
CA ARG A 468 -4.64 21.40 -9.55
C ARG A 468 -4.12 21.81 -8.16
N THR A 469 -3.22 22.76 -8.16
CA THR A 469 -2.76 23.45 -6.94
C THR A 469 -3.93 24.14 -6.24
N PRO A 470 -4.06 24.06 -4.88
CA PRO A 470 -3.09 23.57 -3.93
C PRO A 470 -3.21 22.06 -3.58
N TRP A 471 -4.07 21.30 -4.29
CA TRP A 471 -4.40 19.89 -4.05
C TRP A 471 -3.52 18.92 -4.84
N ARG A 472 -2.55 19.43 -5.62
CA ARG A 472 -1.59 18.62 -6.38
C ARG A 472 -0.17 18.85 -5.88
N LEU A 473 0.51 17.77 -5.52
CA LEU A 473 1.94 17.72 -5.26
C LEU A 473 2.70 17.53 -6.60
N ARG A 474 3.57 18.48 -6.96
CA ARG A 474 4.26 18.46 -8.25
C ARG A 474 5.66 17.87 -8.22
N GLN A 475 6.14 17.39 -7.07
CA GLN A 475 7.49 16.87 -6.87
C GLN A 475 8.58 17.83 -7.41
N ASN A 476 8.40 19.13 -7.19
CA ASN A 476 9.30 20.19 -7.70
C ASN A 476 9.57 21.22 -6.61
N TYR A 477 10.81 21.24 -6.14
CA TYR A 477 11.21 22.11 -5.02
C TYR A 477 10.94 23.61 -5.27
N LEU A 478 11.25 24.15 -6.46
CA LEU A 478 11.03 25.57 -6.73
C LEU A 478 9.56 25.97 -6.67
N ARG A 479 8.69 25.15 -7.23
CA ARG A 479 7.24 25.38 -7.19
C ARG A 479 6.70 25.26 -5.78
N ASP A 480 7.15 24.27 -5.03
CA ASP A 480 6.77 24.10 -3.62
C ASP A 480 7.35 25.21 -2.74
N PHE A 481 8.56 25.68 -3.03
CA PHE A 481 9.14 26.83 -2.37
C PHE A 481 8.25 28.08 -2.54
N LEU A 482 7.84 28.39 -3.78
CA LEU A 482 6.93 29.50 -4.03
C LEU A 482 5.57 29.29 -3.35
N LEU A 483 5.00 28.09 -3.47
CA LEU A 483 3.70 27.76 -2.87
C LEU A 483 3.69 27.87 -1.34
N LEU A 484 4.72 27.30 -0.68
CA LEU A 484 4.78 27.20 0.78
C LEU A 484 5.43 28.43 1.44
N ARG A 485 6.31 29.16 0.74
CA ARG A 485 6.95 30.36 1.26
C ARG A 485 6.17 31.64 0.96
N ALA A 486 5.68 31.81 -0.27
CA ALA A 486 5.03 33.02 -0.75
C ALA A 486 3.51 32.88 -0.91
N GLY A 487 3.00 31.67 -1.18
CA GLY A 487 1.56 31.43 -1.39
C GLY A 487 0.71 31.79 -0.15
N ARG A 488 -0.55 32.14 -0.39
CA ARG A 488 -1.48 32.51 0.67
C ARG A 488 -1.74 31.33 1.62
N VAL A 489 -1.85 31.60 2.91
CA VAL A 489 -2.21 30.59 3.93
C VAL A 489 -3.73 30.34 3.93
N SER A 490 -4.51 31.20 3.29
CA SER A 490 -5.99 31.15 3.28
C SER A 490 -6.60 30.44 2.06
N ASP A 491 -5.79 29.94 1.12
CA ASP A 491 -6.35 29.33 -0.09
C ASP A 491 -6.94 27.95 0.24
N ASP A 492 -8.22 27.76 -0.04
CA ASP A 492 -8.97 26.50 0.20
C ASP A 492 -8.89 26.01 1.66
N VAL A 493 -8.85 26.91 2.63
CA VAL A 493 -8.87 26.58 4.07
C VAL A 493 -9.88 27.43 4.82
N ARG A 494 -10.50 26.84 5.83
CA ARG A 494 -11.37 27.52 6.76
C ARG A 494 -10.65 27.75 8.08
N PHE A 495 -10.76 28.98 8.59
CA PHE A 495 -10.30 29.34 9.96
C PHE A 495 -11.52 29.55 10.87
N GLY A 496 -11.44 29.07 12.10
CA GLY A 496 -12.48 29.27 13.11
C GLY A 496 -11.95 29.96 14.36
N ARG A 497 -12.85 30.67 15.04
CA ARG A 497 -12.62 31.32 16.33
C ARG A 497 -13.43 30.65 17.43
N ARG A 498 -12.98 30.73 18.67
CA ARG A 498 -13.63 30.09 19.84
C ARG A 498 -15.06 30.56 20.10
N ARG A 499 -15.49 31.71 19.50
CA ARG A 499 -16.84 32.26 19.64
C ARG A 499 -17.84 31.77 18.57
N ASP A 500 -17.38 31.13 17.55
CA ASP A 500 -18.22 30.52 16.51
C ASP A 500 -18.72 29.21 17.09
N GLY A 501 -19.86 29.25 17.78
CA GLY A 501 -20.53 28.07 18.31
C GLY A 501 -20.56 26.96 17.24
N ALA A 502 -20.33 25.74 17.63
CA ALA A 502 -20.25 24.53 16.83
C ALA A 502 -19.84 24.81 15.37
N LEU A 503 -18.55 24.81 15.07
CA LEU A 503 -18.08 24.84 13.69
C LEU A 503 -18.84 23.76 12.90
N PRO A 504 -19.59 24.11 11.83
CA PRO A 504 -20.25 23.09 11.05
C PRO A 504 -19.17 22.15 10.57
N MET A 505 -19.31 20.88 10.91
CA MET A 505 -18.48 19.84 10.34
C MET A 505 -18.50 20.03 8.84
N SER A 506 -17.33 20.24 8.24
CA SER A 506 -17.22 20.06 6.79
C SER A 506 -17.76 18.68 6.48
N PRO A 507 -18.62 18.51 5.46
CA PRO A 507 -19.01 17.17 4.99
C PRO A 507 -17.84 16.48 4.27
N ALA A 508 -16.65 16.71 4.80
CA ALA A 508 -15.44 16.06 4.35
C ALA A 508 -15.39 14.69 4.98
N HIS A 509 -15.53 13.72 4.15
CA HIS A 509 -15.19 12.34 4.44
C HIS A 509 -15.83 11.71 5.70
N THR A 510 -17.06 12.13 6.03
CA THR A 510 -18.00 11.07 6.23
C THR A 510 -17.86 10.26 4.95
N THR A 511 -17.28 9.08 4.98
CA THR A 511 -17.94 8.03 4.24
C THR A 511 -19.40 8.41 4.38
N ARG A 512 -20.04 8.94 3.31
CA ARG A 512 -21.48 8.78 3.25
C ARG A 512 -21.65 7.35 3.72
N ASN A 513 -22.23 7.17 4.90
CA ASN A 513 -22.88 5.94 5.20
C ASN A 513 -23.89 5.81 4.08
N ALA A 514 -23.41 5.49 2.92
CA ALA A 514 -24.18 4.91 1.88
C ALA A 514 -24.41 3.49 2.36
N ASP A 515 -25.06 3.34 3.47
CA ASP A 515 -25.87 2.22 3.83
C ASP A 515 -26.18 2.24 5.32
N THR A 516 -27.26 2.88 5.66
CA THR A 516 -27.99 2.64 6.92
C THR A 516 -28.92 1.43 6.79
N SER A 517 -28.73 0.60 5.75
CA SER A 517 -29.52 -0.62 5.61
C SER A 517 -29.23 -1.56 6.77
N PRO A 518 -30.24 -2.07 7.47
CA PRO A 518 -30.05 -2.97 8.60
C PRO A 518 -29.18 -4.18 8.22
N GLY A 519 -28.21 -4.53 9.06
CA GLY A 519 -27.37 -5.72 8.89
C GLY A 519 -26.08 -5.52 8.06
N ILE A 520 -25.81 -4.32 7.52
CA ILE A 520 -24.57 -4.04 6.79
C ILE A 520 -23.47 -3.58 7.76
N SER A 521 -22.30 -4.17 7.63
CA SER A 521 -21.12 -3.91 8.46
C SER A 521 -19.84 -3.82 7.62
N TYR A 522 -18.79 -3.35 8.26
CA TYR A 522 -17.44 -3.29 7.68
C TYR A 522 -16.45 -3.92 8.63
N LEU A 523 -15.46 -4.64 8.08
CA LEU A 523 -14.31 -5.13 8.82
C LEU A 523 -13.03 -4.95 8.01
N THR A 524 -11.88 -5.07 8.66
CA THR A 524 -10.59 -5.08 7.99
C THR A 524 -10.06 -6.50 7.90
N ALA A 525 -9.80 -6.97 6.68
CA ALA A 525 -9.21 -8.27 6.41
C ALA A 525 -8.20 -8.19 5.27
N GLY A 526 -7.06 -8.83 5.40
CA GLY A 526 -5.96 -8.74 4.43
C GLY A 526 -5.47 -7.30 4.19
N GLY A 527 -5.60 -6.42 5.19
CA GLY A 527 -5.26 -4.99 5.07
C GLY A 527 -6.28 -4.15 4.29
N LEU A 528 -7.44 -4.70 3.94
CA LEU A 528 -8.50 -4.02 3.20
C LEU A 528 -9.76 -3.88 4.04
N ARG A 529 -10.40 -2.72 3.98
CA ARG A 529 -11.74 -2.52 4.57
C ARG A 529 -12.78 -3.10 3.64
N LEU A 530 -13.47 -4.13 4.12
CA LEU A 530 -14.46 -4.89 3.36
C LEU A 530 -15.86 -4.66 3.92
N ARG A 531 -16.82 -4.43 3.03
CA ARG A 531 -18.23 -4.30 3.35
C ARG A 531 -18.91 -5.67 3.23
N TYR A 532 -19.71 -6.02 4.20
CA TYR A 532 -20.42 -7.30 4.23
C TYR A 532 -21.77 -7.18 4.93
N ARG A 533 -22.62 -8.16 4.73
CA ARG A 533 -23.88 -8.35 5.43
C ARG A 533 -23.93 -9.75 6.05
N VAL A 534 -24.43 -9.84 7.28
CA VAL A 534 -24.66 -11.12 7.96
C VAL A 534 -26.10 -11.17 8.45
N THR A 535 -26.78 -12.29 8.22
CA THR A 535 -28.11 -12.59 8.77
C THR A 535 -28.22 -14.06 9.16
N GLY A 536 -29.09 -14.36 10.14
CA GLY A 536 -29.29 -15.72 10.60
C GLY A 536 -28.17 -16.28 11.47
N GLU A 537 -28.39 -17.48 11.96
CA GLU A 537 -27.47 -18.26 12.79
C GLU A 537 -27.31 -19.67 12.20
N GLY A 538 -26.31 -20.42 12.68
CA GLY A 538 -26.04 -21.78 12.21
C GLY A 538 -24.80 -21.87 11.31
N ARG A 539 -24.76 -22.80 10.36
CA ARG A 539 -23.59 -23.04 9.49
C ARG A 539 -23.34 -21.83 8.60
N PRO A 540 -22.07 -21.43 8.47
CA PRO A 540 -21.69 -20.25 7.69
C PRO A 540 -21.80 -20.51 6.18
N LEU A 541 -22.60 -19.69 5.50
CA LEU A 541 -22.83 -19.69 4.05
C LEU A 541 -22.30 -18.39 3.45
N LEU A 542 -21.22 -18.45 2.68
CA LEU A 542 -20.57 -17.31 2.04
C LEU A 542 -21.11 -17.10 0.62
N LEU A 543 -21.62 -15.91 0.33
CA LEU A 543 -22.22 -15.52 -0.95
C LEU A 543 -21.32 -14.49 -1.67
N LEU A 544 -20.88 -14.80 -2.91
CA LEU A 544 -19.95 -13.99 -3.70
C LEU A 544 -20.61 -13.50 -5.00
N HIS A 545 -20.65 -12.18 -5.19
CA HIS A 545 -21.31 -11.52 -6.32
C HIS A 545 -20.48 -11.55 -7.63
N GLY A 546 -21.11 -11.16 -8.75
CA GLY A 546 -20.54 -11.09 -10.09
C GLY A 546 -19.66 -9.85 -10.34
N ILE A 547 -19.05 -9.78 -11.54
CA ILE A 547 -18.24 -8.63 -11.97
C ILE A 547 -19.12 -7.37 -12.11
N GLY A 548 -18.66 -6.26 -11.53
CA GLY A 548 -19.39 -5.00 -11.58
C GLY A 548 -20.63 -4.95 -10.69
N GLN A 549 -20.81 -5.90 -9.80
CA GLN A 549 -21.94 -6.06 -8.88
C GLN A 549 -21.52 -5.80 -7.42
N SER A 550 -22.42 -6.13 -6.47
CA SER A 550 -22.20 -5.95 -5.04
C SER A 550 -23.04 -6.94 -4.23
N LEU A 551 -22.91 -6.91 -2.92
CA LEU A 551 -23.61 -7.83 -2.00
C LEU A 551 -25.16 -7.74 -2.09
N GLU A 552 -25.72 -6.67 -2.66
CA GLU A 552 -27.14 -6.48 -2.87
C GLU A 552 -27.75 -7.53 -3.81
N ASP A 553 -26.97 -8.18 -4.65
CA ASP A 553 -27.43 -9.28 -5.50
C ASP A 553 -27.95 -10.48 -4.71
N TRP A 554 -27.66 -10.52 -3.42
CA TRP A 554 -28.00 -11.59 -2.52
C TRP A 554 -29.11 -11.22 -1.52
N ASN A 555 -29.69 -10.01 -1.62
CA ASN A 555 -30.68 -9.54 -0.65
C ASN A 555 -31.85 -10.50 -0.49
N GLU A 556 -32.40 -10.99 -1.60
CA GLU A 556 -33.52 -11.95 -1.58
C GLU A 556 -33.14 -13.29 -0.94
N GLN A 557 -31.87 -13.65 -0.97
CA GLN A 557 -31.38 -14.90 -0.43
C GLN A 557 -31.06 -14.80 1.07
N HIS A 558 -30.74 -13.63 1.58
CA HIS A 558 -30.57 -13.39 3.01
C HIS A 558 -31.84 -13.75 3.78
N ASP A 559 -33.00 -13.27 3.32
CA ASP A 559 -34.28 -13.51 3.99
C ASP A 559 -34.71 -15.00 3.94
N ARG A 560 -34.34 -15.71 2.85
CA ARG A 560 -34.77 -17.10 2.60
C ARG A 560 -33.87 -18.14 3.25
N LEU A 561 -32.59 -17.85 3.39
CA LEU A 561 -31.58 -18.81 3.88
C LEU A 561 -31.19 -18.57 5.34
N SER A 562 -31.50 -17.40 5.91
CA SER A 562 -31.18 -17.04 7.30
C SER A 562 -31.87 -17.89 8.36
N ALA A 563 -32.96 -18.56 8.03
CA ALA A 563 -33.63 -19.48 8.96
C ALA A 563 -32.80 -20.75 9.25
N SER A 564 -31.86 -21.12 8.38
CA SER A 564 -31.08 -22.36 8.49
C SER A 564 -29.58 -22.16 8.45
N HIS A 565 -29.10 -20.96 8.05
CA HIS A 565 -27.67 -20.66 7.87
C HIS A 565 -27.33 -19.27 8.42
N ARG A 566 -26.10 -19.12 8.87
CA ARG A 566 -25.45 -17.82 9.04
C ARG A 566 -25.03 -17.34 7.65
N VAL A 567 -25.90 -16.58 6.99
CA VAL A 567 -25.71 -16.10 5.62
C VAL A 567 -24.82 -14.87 5.60
N ILE A 568 -23.73 -14.92 4.85
CA ILE A 568 -22.70 -13.89 4.77
C ILE A 568 -22.54 -13.49 3.31
N SER A 569 -22.87 -12.26 2.95
CA SER A 569 -22.54 -11.70 1.64
C SER A 569 -21.45 -10.63 1.76
N LEU A 570 -20.55 -10.60 0.82
CA LEU A 570 -19.34 -9.76 0.82
C LEU A 570 -19.26 -8.94 -0.46
N ASP A 571 -19.01 -7.64 -0.35
CA ASP A 571 -18.46 -6.88 -1.47
C ASP A 571 -17.00 -7.28 -1.68
N LEU A 572 -16.69 -7.95 -2.78
CA LEU A 572 -15.34 -8.34 -3.13
C LEU A 572 -14.41 -7.12 -3.21
N PRO A 573 -13.10 -7.24 -2.90
CA PRO A 573 -12.16 -6.12 -2.92
C PRO A 573 -12.24 -5.26 -4.17
N GLY A 574 -12.50 -3.97 -4.00
CA GLY A 574 -12.64 -2.98 -5.07
C GLY A 574 -14.00 -2.94 -5.76
N PHE A 575 -14.89 -3.89 -5.48
CA PHE A 575 -16.31 -3.86 -5.91
C PHE A 575 -17.21 -3.30 -4.82
N GLY A 576 -18.45 -2.98 -5.18
CA GLY A 576 -19.42 -2.44 -4.25
C GLY A 576 -18.88 -1.24 -3.50
N TYR A 577 -18.88 -1.32 -2.18
CA TYR A 577 -18.33 -0.31 -1.29
C TYR A 577 -17.08 -0.81 -0.53
N SER A 578 -16.57 -2.00 -0.84
CA SER A 578 -15.30 -2.50 -0.33
C SER A 578 -14.12 -1.71 -0.89
N GLN A 579 -13.06 -1.61 -0.08
CA GLN A 579 -11.83 -0.94 -0.47
C GLN A 579 -11.16 -1.67 -1.64
N ARG A 580 -10.68 -0.90 -2.62
CA ARG A 580 -9.84 -1.42 -3.71
C ARG A 580 -8.39 -1.49 -3.24
N PRO A 581 -7.69 -2.61 -3.47
CA PRO A 581 -6.25 -2.67 -3.22
C PRO A 581 -5.48 -1.69 -4.12
N GLY A 582 -4.29 -1.28 -3.67
CA GLY A 582 -3.42 -0.35 -4.39
C GLY A 582 -2.74 -0.92 -5.65
N TYR A 583 -3.00 -2.16 -5.98
CA TYR A 583 -2.46 -2.90 -7.13
C TYR A 583 -3.61 -3.40 -8.05
N PRO A 584 -3.31 -3.82 -9.30
CA PRO A 584 -4.31 -4.41 -10.19
C PRO A 584 -4.95 -5.66 -9.58
N VAL A 585 -6.29 -5.74 -9.64
CA VAL A 585 -7.05 -6.81 -9.01
C VAL A 585 -7.13 -8.04 -9.92
N THR A 586 -6.74 -9.21 -9.39
CA THR A 586 -6.81 -10.50 -10.08
C THR A 586 -7.75 -11.48 -9.36
N LEU A 587 -8.16 -12.55 -10.04
CA LEU A 587 -8.96 -13.63 -9.44
C LEU A 587 -8.30 -14.23 -8.20
N GLN A 588 -7.00 -14.48 -8.26
CA GLN A 588 -6.26 -15.06 -7.14
C GLN A 588 -6.23 -14.13 -5.93
N GLN A 589 -6.10 -12.82 -6.15
CA GLN A 589 -6.12 -11.84 -5.06
C GLN A 589 -7.51 -11.70 -4.44
N LEU A 590 -8.58 -11.75 -5.26
CA LEU A 590 -9.95 -11.77 -4.74
C LEU A 590 -10.19 -12.99 -3.86
N ALA A 591 -9.74 -14.17 -4.28
CA ALA A 591 -9.85 -15.39 -3.49
C ALA A 591 -8.94 -15.37 -2.24
N GLY A 592 -7.73 -14.81 -2.35
CA GLY A 592 -6.73 -14.79 -1.29
C GLY A 592 -7.11 -13.92 -0.07
N VAL A 593 -8.08 -13.03 -0.18
CA VAL A 593 -8.57 -12.24 0.97
C VAL A 593 -9.59 -13.00 1.81
N LEU A 594 -10.26 -14.02 1.24
CA LEU A 594 -11.38 -14.72 1.90
C LEU A 594 -10.98 -15.43 3.20
N PRO A 595 -9.82 -16.11 3.33
CA PRO A 595 -9.42 -16.67 4.62
C PRO A 595 -9.37 -15.62 5.72
N SER A 596 -8.62 -14.53 5.50
CA SER A 596 -8.51 -13.43 6.47
C SER A 596 -9.85 -12.77 6.78
N PHE A 597 -10.78 -12.73 5.81
CA PHE A 597 -12.13 -12.22 6.01
C PHE A 597 -12.94 -13.15 6.95
N LEU A 598 -12.88 -14.45 6.72
CA LEU A 598 -13.57 -15.44 7.57
C LEU A 598 -12.96 -15.47 8.98
N ASP A 599 -11.65 -15.40 9.10
CA ASP A 599 -10.95 -15.32 10.39
C ASP A 599 -11.35 -14.07 11.18
N ALA A 600 -11.49 -12.93 10.52
CA ALA A 600 -11.96 -11.68 11.13
C ALA A 600 -13.44 -11.75 11.59
N LEU A 601 -14.24 -12.69 11.05
CA LEU A 601 -15.59 -13.00 11.50
C LEU A 601 -15.65 -14.12 12.56
N ASN A 602 -14.48 -14.58 13.04
CA ASN A 602 -14.35 -15.72 13.96
C ASN A 602 -14.96 -17.01 13.39
N ILE A 603 -14.69 -17.28 12.10
CA ILE A 603 -15.12 -18.50 11.40
C ILE A 603 -13.86 -19.28 10.98
N PRO A 604 -13.29 -20.08 11.87
CA PRO A 604 -12.08 -20.87 11.57
C PRO A 604 -12.40 -22.12 10.72
N ASP A 605 -13.62 -22.61 10.77
CA ASP A 605 -14.07 -23.85 10.14
C ASP A 605 -14.33 -23.67 8.63
N ALA A 606 -14.55 -24.79 7.95
CA ALA A 606 -14.94 -24.81 6.55
C ALA A 606 -16.33 -24.20 6.35
N VAL A 607 -16.50 -23.39 5.32
CA VAL A 607 -17.75 -22.72 4.98
C VAL A 607 -18.36 -23.25 3.69
N GLU A 608 -19.64 -23.16 3.58
CA GLU A 608 -20.37 -23.37 2.34
C GLU A 608 -20.26 -22.13 1.47
N VAL A 609 -19.90 -22.27 0.18
CA VAL A 609 -19.65 -21.12 -0.70
C VAL A 609 -20.55 -21.14 -1.91
N VAL A 610 -21.26 -20.04 -2.14
CA VAL A 610 -22.08 -19.81 -3.34
C VAL A 610 -21.49 -18.63 -4.12
N GLY A 611 -21.16 -18.82 -5.37
CA GLY A 611 -20.60 -17.75 -6.20
C GLY A 611 -21.32 -17.58 -7.54
N ASN A 612 -21.77 -16.35 -7.83
CA ASN A 612 -22.35 -16.03 -9.13
C ASN A 612 -21.30 -15.43 -10.07
N SER A 613 -21.28 -15.89 -11.31
CA SER A 613 -20.44 -15.32 -12.38
C SER A 613 -18.94 -15.24 -12.01
N LEU A 614 -18.39 -14.05 -11.84
CA LEU A 614 -17.04 -13.83 -11.28
C LEU A 614 -16.89 -14.49 -9.90
N GLY A 615 -17.89 -14.32 -9.03
CA GLY A 615 -17.89 -14.90 -7.70
C GLY A 615 -17.75 -16.42 -7.71
N GLY A 616 -18.27 -17.11 -8.72
CA GLY A 616 -18.07 -18.54 -8.90
C GLY A 616 -16.61 -18.89 -9.25
N ALA A 617 -15.94 -18.12 -10.10
CA ALA A 617 -14.52 -18.29 -10.36
C ALA A 617 -13.68 -18.02 -9.11
N VAL A 618 -14.00 -16.98 -8.34
CA VAL A 618 -13.34 -16.66 -7.05
C VAL A 618 -13.54 -17.79 -6.06
N ALA A 619 -14.75 -18.34 -5.96
CA ALA A 619 -15.07 -19.48 -5.10
C ALA A 619 -14.25 -20.73 -5.46
N MET A 620 -14.11 -21.04 -6.75
CA MET A 620 -13.24 -22.13 -7.22
C MET A 620 -11.76 -21.90 -6.87
N PHE A 621 -11.24 -20.66 -7.05
CA PHE A 621 -9.88 -20.32 -6.63
C PHE A 621 -9.69 -20.44 -5.11
N PHE A 622 -10.67 -20.01 -4.33
CA PHE A 622 -10.64 -20.14 -2.88
C PHE A 622 -10.61 -21.61 -2.46
N ALA A 623 -11.54 -22.43 -2.98
CA ALA A 623 -11.61 -23.86 -2.66
C ALA A 623 -10.31 -24.60 -3.04
N THR A 624 -9.69 -24.27 -4.17
CA THR A 624 -8.45 -24.94 -4.60
C THR A 624 -7.19 -24.45 -3.88
N ALA A 625 -7.18 -23.22 -3.39
CA ALA A 625 -6.06 -22.68 -2.62
C ALA A 625 -6.15 -23.06 -1.13
N HIS A 626 -7.35 -23.25 -0.60
CA HIS A 626 -7.64 -23.53 0.81
C HIS A 626 -8.70 -24.64 0.95
N PRO A 627 -8.41 -25.89 0.53
CA PRO A 627 -9.42 -26.96 0.48
C PRO A 627 -10.07 -27.26 1.83
N GLY A 628 -9.33 -27.12 2.94
CA GLY A 628 -9.87 -27.30 4.29
C GLY A 628 -10.81 -26.16 4.76
N ARG A 629 -11.00 -25.09 3.98
CA ARG A 629 -11.84 -23.94 4.33
C ARG A 629 -13.16 -23.91 3.57
N VAL A 630 -13.45 -24.90 2.73
CA VAL A 630 -14.69 -25.01 1.95
C VAL A 630 -15.29 -26.39 2.15
N SER A 631 -16.52 -26.44 2.67
CA SER A 631 -17.28 -27.68 2.91
C SER A 631 -18.19 -28.08 1.74
N SER A 632 -18.67 -27.11 0.95
CA SER A 632 -19.41 -27.32 -0.28
C SER A 632 -19.32 -26.11 -1.20
N LEU A 633 -19.51 -26.33 -2.52
CA LEU A 633 -19.34 -25.30 -3.53
C LEU A 633 -20.55 -25.25 -4.48
N VAL A 634 -21.19 -24.08 -4.56
CA VAL A 634 -22.27 -23.81 -5.50
C VAL A 634 -21.83 -22.75 -6.52
N LEU A 635 -21.86 -23.11 -7.79
CA LEU A 635 -21.40 -22.30 -8.92
C LEU A 635 -22.59 -21.86 -9.76
N VAL A 636 -22.96 -20.57 -9.64
CA VAL A 636 -24.15 -19.99 -10.27
C VAL A 636 -23.73 -19.21 -11.52
N ASN A 637 -24.12 -19.68 -12.71
CA ASN A 637 -23.76 -19.03 -13.98
C ASN A 637 -22.27 -18.65 -14.00
N SER A 638 -21.40 -19.55 -13.55
CA SER A 638 -20.02 -19.25 -13.17
C SER A 638 -19.09 -19.03 -14.36
N ALA A 639 -18.21 -18.03 -14.26
CA ALA A 639 -17.08 -17.91 -15.15
C ALA A 639 -16.09 -19.08 -14.92
N GLY A 640 -15.46 -19.54 -16.01
CA GLY A 640 -14.45 -20.61 -15.96
C GLY A 640 -14.74 -21.84 -16.82
N PHE A 641 -15.99 -22.13 -17.17
CA PHE A 641 -16.35 -23.34 -17.92
C PHE A 641 -16.24 -23.19 -19.44
N GLY A 642 -16.26 -21.99 -19.98
CA GLY A 642 -16.16 -21.77 -21.42
C GLY A 642 -15.42 -20.49 -21.78
N LYS A 643 -15.06 -20.33 -23.08
CA LYS A 643 -14.41 -19.13 -23.59
C LYS A 643 -15.38 -18.00 -23.91
N ASP A 644 -16.64 -18.36 -24.13
CA ASP A 644 -17.64 -17.44 -24.65
C ASP A 644 -18.18 -16.53 -23.56
N VAL A 645 -18.26 -15.26 -23.91
CA VAL A 645 -18.74 -14.17 -23.03
C VAL A 645 -19.25 -13.04 -23.90
N THR A 646 -20.14 -12.19 -23.40
CA THR A 646 -20.71 -11.08 -24.19
C THR A 646 -19.63 -10.22 -24.84
N ILE A 647 -19.97 -9.63 -26.00
CA ILE A 647 -19.08 -8.72 -26.72
C ILE A 647 -18.68 -7.52 -25.82
N ALA A 648 -19.61 -7.01 -25.02
CA ALA A 648 -19.33 -5.91 -24.10
C ALA A 648 -18.17 -6.24 -23.14
N LEU A 649 -18.17 -7.41 -22.51
CA LEU A 649 -17.08 -7.84 -21.62
C LEU A 649 -15.76 -8.10 -22.37
N ARG A 650 -15.83 -8.58 -23.62
CA ARG A 650 -14.61 -8.70 -24.47
C ARG A 650 -13.99 -7.36 -24.78
N LEU A 651 -14.83 -6.33 -25.07
CA LEU A 651 -14.36 -4.99 -25.36
C LEU A 651 -13.75 -4.29 -24.13
N LEU A 652 -14.13 -4.63 -22.91
CA LEU A 652 -13.49 -4.15 -21.69
C LEU A 652 -12.00 -4.55 -21.59
N THR A 653 -11.59 -5.62 -22.27
CA THR A 653 -10.19 -6.05 -22.29
C THR A 653 -9.28 -5.21 -23.20
N VAL A 654 -9.83 -4.28 -23.99
CA VAL A 654 -9.08 -3.32 -24.81
C VAL A 654 -9.01 -1.98 -24.09
N LYS A 655 -7.82 -1.64 -23.54
CA LYS A 655 -7.65 -0.50 -22.61
C LYS A 655 -8.37 0.80 -23.02
N PRO A 656 -8.18 1.39 -24.24
CA PRO A 656 -8.86 2.64 -24.57
C PRO A 656 -10.38 2.47 -24.69
N LEU A 657 -10.85 1.34 -25.19
CA LEU A 657 -12.26 1.04 -25.39
C LEU A 657 -12.96 0.70 -24.08
N GLY A 658 -12.30 -0.12 -23.23
CA GLY A 658 -12.77 -0.44 -21.88
C GLY A 658 -12.96 0.83 -21.05
N ALA A 659 -11.99 1.74 -21.05
CA ALA A 659 -12.09 3.01 -20.34
C ALA A 659 -13.27 3.90 -20.83
N LEU A 660 -13.67 3.77 -22.09
CA LEU A 660 -14.85 4.45 -22.62
C LEU A 660 -16.15 3.76 -22.18
N LEU A 661 -16.18 2.43 -22.19
CA LEU A 661 -17.36 1.64 -21.87
C LEU A 661 -17.74 1.67 -20.37
N VAL A 662 -16.77 1.81 -19.47
CA VAL A 662 -17.04 1.96 -18.02
C VAL A 662 -17.41 3.38 -17.60
N LYS A 663 -17.55 4.32 -18.53
CA LYS A 663 -18.05 5.67 -18.20
C LYS A 663 -19.47 5.56 -17.66
N PRO A 664 -19.74 6.07 -16.44
CA PRO A 664 -21.04 5.93 -15.82
C PRO A 664 -22.08 6.75 -16.58
N SER A 665 -23.19 6.12 -16.96
CA SER A 665 -24.41 6.81 -17.40
C SER A 665 -25.64 6.00 -16.95
N PHE A 666 -26.72 6.69 -16.61
CA PHE A 666 -27.94 6.03 -16.19
C PHE A 666 -28.44 5.06 -17.27
N GLY A 667 -28.46 5.49 -18.53
CA GLY A 667 -28.88 4.64 -19.63
C GLY A 667 -27.96 3.44 -19.92
N SER A 668 -26.66 3.50 -19.58
CA SER A 668 -25.79 2.32 -19.68
C SER A 668 -26.06 1.34 -18.55
N SER A 669 -26.32 1.81 -17.35
CA SER A 669 -26.68 0.97 -16.20
C SER A 669 -28.00 0.24 -16.44
N THR A 670 -29.03 0.93 -16.96
CA THR A 670 -30.30 0.33 -17.36
C THR A 670 -30.08 -0.80 -18.36
N ARG A 671 -29.40 -0.52 -19.50
CA ARG A 671 -29.15 -1.53 -20.54
C ARG A 671 -28.34 -2.73 -20.03
N THR A 672 -27.40 -2.51 -19.12
CA THR A 672 -26.60 -3.59 -18.52
C THR A 672 -27.50 -4.49 -17.69
N LEU A 673 -28.33 -3.92 -16.81
CA LEU A 673 -29.25 -4.71 -15.98
C LEU A 673 -30.31 -5.43 -16.83
N GLU A 674 -30.92 -4.77 -17.83
CA GLU A 674 -31.84 -5.41 -18.78
C GLU A 674 -31.19 -6.58 -19.54
N SER A 675 -29.90 -6.54 -19.76
CA SER A 675 -29.17 -7.58 -20.50
C SER A 675 -28.86 -8.82 -19.67
N ILE A 676 -28.77 -8.70 -18.33
CA ILE A 676 -28.46 -9.82 -17.44
C ILE A 676 -29.71 -10.58 -16.98
N PHE A 677 -30.89 -9.96 -17.01
CA PHE A 677 -32.14 -10.62 -16.68
C PHE A 677 -32.85 -11.17 -17.93
N TYR A 678 -33.52 -12.30 -17.78
CA TYR A 678 -34.51 -12.79 -18.76
C TYR A 678 -35.72 -11.86 -18.78
N ASP A 679 -36.31 -11.64 -17.59
CA ASP A 679 -37.37 -10.66 -17.40
C ASP A 679 -36.79 -9.28 -17.13
N ARG A 680 -36.82 -8.43 -18.15
CA ARG A 680 -36.28 -7.06 -18.09
C ARG A 680 -36.98 -6.15 -17.05
N SER A 681 -38.20 -6.50 -16.62
CA SER A 681 -38.91 -5.72 -15.59
C SER A 681 -38.22 -5.77 -14.23
N LEU A 682 -37.32 -6.74 -14.02
CA LEU A 682 -36.47 -6.85 -12.83
C LEU A 682 -35.37 -5.79 -12.78
N ALA A 683 -35.11 -5.10 -13.89
CA ALA A 683 -34.27 -3.89 -13.90
C ALA A 683 -35.04 -2.67 -13.35
N THR A 684 -35.50 -2.79 -12.09
CA THR A 684 -36.29 -1.75 -11.44
C THR A 684 -35.54 -0.44 -11.29
N PRO A 685 -36.24 0.72 -11.14
CA PRO A 685 -35.56 2.01 -10.95
C PRO A 685 -34.55 2.02 -9.81
N GLU A 686 -34.83 1.31 -8.70
CA GLU A 686 -33.98 1.20 -7.53
C GLU A 686 -32.69 0.43 -7.86
N ARG A 687 -32.80 -0.70 -8.55
CA ARG A 687 -31.64 -1.50 -8.99
C ARG A 687 -30.79 -0.71 -10.01
N VAL A 688 -31.44 -0.01 -10.93
CA VAL A 688 -30.73 0.86 -11.90
C VAL A 688 -30.01 2.01 -11.18
N ALA A 689 -30.67 2.67 -10.22
CA ALA A 689 -30.03 3.72 -9.43
C ALA A 689 -28.83 3.20 -8.62
N HIS A 690 -28.95 2.01 -8.02
CA HIS A 690 -27.86 1.35 -7.31
C HIS A 690 -26.70 1.02 -8.25
N ALA A 691 -26.95 0.35 -9.37
CA ALA A 691 -25.91 0.02 -10.36
C ALA A 691 -25.22 1.29 -10.91
N PHE A 692 -25.97 2.37 -11.13
CA PHE A 692 -25.43 3.65 -11.53
C PHE A 692 -24.55 4.26 -10.44
N SER A 693 -24.95 4.19 -9.16
CA SER A 693 -24.16 4.66 -8.03
C SER A 693 -22.82 3.93 -7.93
N LEU A 694 -22.81 2.61 -8.14
CA LEU A 694 -21.58 1.80 -8.18
C LEU A 694 -20.70 2.21 -9.36
N ALA A 695 -21.27 2.37 -10.56
CA ALA A 695 -20.53 2.76 -11.76
C ALA A 695 -19.86 4.14 -11.62
N GLN A 696 -20.42 5.05 -10.83
CA GLN A 696 -19.82 6.37 -10.54
C GLN A 696 -18.58 6.26 -9.65
N ARG A 697 -18.39 5.17 -8.95
CA ARG A 697 -17.25 4.95 -8.06
C ARG A 697 -16.02 4.57 -8.90
N ARG A 698 -14.99 5.41 -8.91
CA ARG A 698 -13.75 5.16 -9.65
C ARG A 698 -13.02 3.88 -9.27
N PRO A 699 -12.91 3.52 -7.97
CA PRO A 699 -12.31 2.24 -7.57
C PRO A 699 -13.05 1.05 -8.20
N HIS A 700 -14.38 1.08 -8.22
CA HIS A 700 -15.23 0.06 -8.80
C HIS A 700 -14.99 -0.11 -10.31
N ALA A 701 -15.03 1.00 -11.07
CA ALA A 701 -14.77 0.98 -12.51
C ALA A 701 -13.35 0.48 -12.85
N ALA A 702 -12.35 0.90 -12.08
CA ALA A 702 -10.97 0.43 -12.25
C ALA A 702 -10.85 -1.07 -11.98
N THR A 703 -11.52 -1.59 -10.95
CA THR A 703 -11.53 -3.01 -10.62
C THR A 703 -12.22 -3.85 -11.70
N VAL A 704 -13.33 -3.37 -12.26
CA VAL A 704 -13.99 -4.02 -13.41
C VAL A 704 -13.00 -4.20 -14.57
N LEU A 705 -12.20 -3.18 -14.89
CA LEU A 705 -11.20 -3.25 -15.95
C LEU A 705 -10.04 -4.21 -15.62
N ASP A 706 -9.52 -4.16 -14.41
CA ASP A 706 -8.45 -5.06 -13.96
C ASP A 706 -8.88 -6.51 -14.09
N VAL A 707 -10.04 -6.84 -13.53
CA VAL A 707 -10.58 -8.19 -13.54
C VAL A 707 -10.94 -8.65 -14.96
N ALA A 708 -11.50 -7.78 -15.80
CA ALA A 708 -11.75 -8.11 -17.21
C ALA A 708 -10.45 -8.47 -17.95
N HIS A 709 -9.36 -7.73 -17.68
CA HIS A 709 -8.03 -8.01 -18.26
C HIS A 709 -7.43 -9.32 -17.73
N ASP A 710 -7.62 -9.65 -16.46
CA ASP A 710 -7.15 -10.89 -15.85
C ASP A 710 -7.92 -12.10 -16.42
N LEU A 711 -9.25 -11.99 -16.49
CA LEU A 711 -10.15 -13.05 -16.98
C LEU A 711 -9.94 -13.38 -18.45
N GLY A 712 -9.73 -12.37 -19.33
CA GLY A 712 -9.87 -12.62 -20.74
C GLY A 712 -9.10 -11.69 -21.69
N THR A 713 -9.43 -11.84 -22.97
CA THR A 713 -8.98 -11.02 -24.10
C THR A 713 -10.18 -10.74 -25.01
N VAL A 714 -10.00 -9.98 -26.08
CA VAL A 714 -11.02 -9.76 -27.12
C VAL A 714 -11.57 -11.07 -27.72
N LEU A 715 -10.82 -12.17 -27.62
CA LEU A 715 -11.22 -13.48 -28.10
C LEU A 715 -12.04 -14.29 -27.09
N GLY A 716 -12.25 -13.75 -25.88
CA GLY A 716 -12.99 -14.38 -24.80
C GLY A 716 -12.13 -14.73 -23.59
N VAL A 717 -12.67 -15.57 -22.71
CA VAL A 717 -12.02 -15.97 -21.45
C VAL A 717 -10.75 -16.78 -21.73
N ARG A 718 -9.63 -16.44 -21.05
CA ARG A 718 -8.31 -17.07 -21.26
C ARG A 718 -8.35 -18.56 -20.91
N ARG A 719 -7.78 -19.39 -21.77
CA ARG A 719 -7.74 -20.85 -21.62
C ARG A 719 -6.86 -21.29 -20.43
N GLY A 720 -5.68 -20.65 -20.26
CA GLY A 720 -4.65 -21.13 -19.35
C GLY A 720 -5.11 -21.24 -17.89
N TRP A 721 -5.64 -20.14 -17.29
CA TRP A 721 -6.10 -20.18 -15.91
C TRP A 721 -7.32 -21.09 -15.75
N ARG A 722 -8.22 -21.07 -16.71
CA ARG A 722 -9.47 -21.81 -16.70
C ARG A 722 -9.26 -23.33 -16.66
N GLU A 723 -8.48 -23.88 -17.57
CA GLU A 723 -8.21 -25.33 -17.61
C GLU A 723 -7.39 -25.80 -16.40
N SER A 724 -6.44 -24.96 -15.94
CA SER A 724 -5.67 -25.29 -14.74
C SER A 724 -6.57 -25.31 -13.49
N LEU A 725 -7.47 -24.34 -13.36
CA LEU A 725 -8.39 -24.26 -12.23
C LEU A 725 -9.38 -25.44 -12.22
N LEU A 726 -10.02 -25.73 -13.34
CA LEU A 726 -10.98 -26.84 -13.43
C LEU A 726 -10.36 -28.19 -13.10
N ARG A 727 -9.13 -28.47 -13.53
CA ARG A 727 -8.42 -29.70 -13.13
C ARG A 727 -8.23 -29.81 -11.62
N LYS A 728 -7.94 -28.69 -10.94
CA LYS A 728 -7.80 -28.66 -9.49
C LYS A 728 -9.14 -28.84 -8.79
N VAL A 729 -10.19 -28.16 -9.27
CA VAL A 729 -11.56 -28.28 -8.72
C VAL A 729 -12.06 -29.72 -8.85
N ALA A 730 -11.80 -30.40 -9.98
CA ALA A 730 -12.17 -31.80 -10.18
C ALA A 730 -11.51 -32.78 -9.18
N GLN A 731 -10.40 -32.38 -8.58
CA GLN A 731 -9.65 -33.15 -7.56
C GLN A 731 -10.09 -32.86 -6.13
N LEU A 732 -10.91 -31.82 -5.93
CA LEU A 732 -11.43 -31.49 -4.60
C LEU A 732 -12.42 -32.57 -4.13
N ASP A 733 -12.32 -32.90 -2.88
CA ASP A 733 -13.27 -33.81 -2.23
C ASP A 733 -14.34 -33.03 -1.46
N VAL A 734 -15.02 -32.14 -2.19
CA VAL A 734 -16.15 -31.36 -1.68
C VAL A 734 -17.34 -31.50 -2.63
N PRO A 735 -18.57 -31.55 -2.12
CA PRO A 735 -19.77 -31.53 -2.94
C PRO A 735 -19.83 -30.26 -3.80
N VAL A 736 -20.12 -30.44 -5.10
CA VAL A 736 -20.25 -29.30 -6.04
C VAL A 736 -21.62 -29.33 -6.71
N LEU A 737 -22.31 -28.18 -6.71
CA LEU A 737 -23.52 -27.94 -7.49
C LEU A 737 -23.23 -26.83 -8.52
N VAL A 738 -23.56 -27.08 -9.78
CA VAL A 738 -23.49 -26.09 -10.86
C VAL A 738 -24.88 -25.74 -11.37
N VAL A 739 -25.22 -24.47 -11.26
CA VAL A 739 -26.54 -23.94 -11.58
C VAL A 739 -26.46 -22.96 -12.75
N TRP A 740 -27.42 -23.00 -13.67
CA TRP A 740 -27.46 -22.11 -14.83
C TRP A 740 -28.88 -21.69 -15.22
N GLY A 741 -29.05 -20.42 -15.66
CA GLY A 741 -30.22 -19.99 -16.37
C GLY A 741 -30.12 -20.35 -17.86
N ASP A 742 -31.16 -20.92 -18.46
CA ASP A 742 -31.14 -21.35 -19.87
C ASP A 742 -31.03 -20.19 -20.86
N GLU A 743 -31.52 -19.00 -20.49
CA GLU A 743 -31.50 -17.76 -21.27
C GLU A 743 -30.37 -16.78 -20.88
N ASP A 744 -29.27 -17.29 -20.26
CA ASP A 744 -28.13 -16.49 -19.92
C ASP A 744 -27.44 -15.87 -21.16
N ARG A 745 -27.51 -14.55 -21.27
CA ARG A 745 -26.93 -13.77 -22.37
C ARG A 745 -25.50 -13.30 -22.07
N VAL A 746 -25.03 -13.46 -20.83
CA VAL A 746 -23.67 -13.09 -20.42
C VAL A 746 -22.72 -14.25 -20.61
N LEU A 747 -23.05 -15.41 -20.03
CA LEU A 747 -22.31 -16.67 -20.16
C LEU A 747 -23.28 -17.73 -20.69
N PRO A 748 -23.18 -18.12 -21.95
CA PRO A 748 -24.16 -19.01 -22.58
C PRO A 748 -24.36 -20.35 -21.85
N SER A 749 -25.61 -20.82 -21.74
CA SER A 749 -25.97 -22.04 -21.01
C SER A 749 -25.27 -23.33 -21.49
N ARG A 750 -24.69 -23.33 -22.72
CA ARG A 750 -23.80 -24.42 -23.16
C ARG A 750 -22.57 -24.60 -22.27
N HIS A 751 -22.19 -23.62 -21.44
CA HIS A 751 -21.12 -23.75 -20.47
C HIS A 751 -21.47 -24.75 -19.37
N LEU A 752 -22.73 -24.99 -19.07
CA LEU A 752 -23.15 -26.02 -18.14
C LEU A 752 -22.78 -27.44 -18.64
N ARG A 753 -22.89 -27.71 -19.95
CA ARG A 753 -22.41 -28.98 -20.51
C ARG A 753 -20.90 -29.14 -20.37
N ALA A 754 -20.15 -28.05 -20.55
CA ALA A 754 -18.71 -28.06 -20.33
C ALA A 754 -18.36 -28.21 -18.83
N ALA A 755 -19.20 -27.68 -17.93
CA ALA A 755 -19.08 -27.89 -16.49
C ALA A 755 -19.27 -29.35 -16.12
N ALA A 756 -20.36 -29.98 -16.59
CA ALA A 756 -20.64 -31.39 -16.35
C ALA A 756 -19.51 -32.31 -16.89
N ALA A 757 -18.94 -31.98 -18.04
CA ALA A 757 -17.78 -32.69 -18.59
C ALA A 757 -16.50 -32.51 -17.80
N SER A 758 -16.28 -31.32 -17.22
CA SER A 758 -15.07 -30.99 -16.45
C SER A 758 -15.14 -31.42 -15.00
N LEU A 759 -16.35 -31.51 -14.44
CA LEU A 759 -16.65 -31.85 -13.03
C LEU A 759 -17.69 -32.99 -13.00
N PRO A 760 -17.32 -34.23 -13.33
CA PRO A 760 -18.29 -35.34 -13.46
C PRO A 760 -19.00 -35.70 -12.15
N ARG A 761 -18.45 -35.37 -10.98
CA ARG A 761 -19.07 -35.56 -9.68
C ARG A 761 -20.04 -34.45 -9.28
N ALA A 762 -20.07 -33.33 -10.02
CA ALA A 762 -20.93 -32.21 -9.69
C ALA A 762 -22.38 -32.48 -10.04
N LYS A 763 -23.30 -32.13 -9.12
CA LYS A 763 -24.72 -32.01 -9.45
C LYS A 763 -24.92 -30.80 -10.37
N THR A 764 -25.85 -30.89 -11.32
CA THR A 764 -26.18 -29.79 -12.24
C THR A 764 -27.65 -29.46 -12.21
N HIS A 765 -28.00 -28.17 -12.33
CA HIS A 765 -29.41 -27.74 -12.42
C HIS A 765 -29.56 -26.60 -13.44
N VAL A 766 -30.67 -26.57 -14.17
CA VAL A 766 -31.04 -25.55 -15.15
C VAL A 766 -32.34 -24.88 -14.73
N PHE A 767 -32.34 -23.57 -14.58
CA PHE A 767 -33.54 -22.78 -14.40
C PHE A 767 -34.08 -22.35 -15.77
N ALA A 768 -35.33 -22.77 -16.05
CA ALA A 768 -36.00 -22.39 -17.30
C ALA A 768 -36.43 -20.92 -17.28
N ARG A 769 -36.36 -20.24 -18.46
CA ARG A 769 -36.73 -18.83 -18.63
C ARG A 769 -36.05 -17.94 -17.59
N THR A 770 -34.74 -18.13 -17.42
CA THR A 770 -33.92 -17.44 -16.43
C THR A 770 -32.65 -16.98 -17.07
N GLY A 771 -32.28 -15.74 -16.78
CA GLY A 771 -31.04 -15.11 -17.31
C GLY A 771 -29.78 -15.42 -16.48
N HIS A 772 -28.98 -14.40 -16.26
CA HIS A 772 -27.68 -14.53 -15.58
C HIS A 772 -27.75 -14.55 -14.05
N MET A 773 -28.94 -14.25 -13.47
CA MET A 773 -29.08 -14.02 -12.02
C MET A 773 -30.22 -14.89 -11.43
N PRO A 774 -30.11 -16.24 -11.43
CA PRO A 774 -31.17 -17.12 -10.89
C PRO A 774 -31.55 -16.78 -9.45
N GLN A 775 -30.61 -16.35 -8.63
CA GLN A 775 -30.82 -15.94 -7.24
C GLN A 775 -31.76 -14.72 -7.09
N ILE A 776 -31.95 -13.94 -8.16
CA ILE A 776 -32.84 -12.78 -8.20
C ILE A 776 -34.13 -13.12 -9.00
N GLU A 777 -33.97 -13.86 -10.11
CA GLU A 777 -35.05 -14.13 -11.06
C GLU A 777 -36.02 -15.25 -10.58
N ARG A 778 -35.48 -16.18 -9.77
CA ARG A 778 -36.15 -17.33 -9.20
C ARG A 778 -35.80 -17.49 -7.72
N PRO A 779 -36.05 -16.51 -6.86
CA PRO A 779 -35.47 -16.47 -5.53
C PRO A 779 -35.92 -17.62 -4.62
N ASP A 780 -37.16 -18.06 -4.70
CA ASP A 780 -37.69 -19.13 -3.86
C ASP A 780 -37.24 -20.52 -4.33
N GLU A 781 -37.28 -20.75 -5.65
CA GLU A 781 -36.82 -21.99 -6.26
C GLU A 781 -35.30 -22.14 -6.03
N PHE A 782 -34.55 -21.04 -6.19
CA PHE A 782 -33.11 -21.01 -5.94
C PHE A 782 -32.79 -21.36 -4.49
N ALA A 783 -33.41 -20.68 -3.52
CA ALA A 783 -33.20 -20.94 -2.10
C ALA A 783 -33.52 -22.39 -1.72
N SER A 784 -34.60 -22.94 -2.28
CA SER A 784 -35.04 -24.34 -2.04
C SER A 784 -34.00 -25.33 -2.58
N LEU A 785 -33.50 -25.10 -3.80
CA LEU A 785 -32.45 -25.92 -4.40
C LEU A 785 -31.17 -25.90 -3.57
N ILE A 786 -30.73 -24.68 -3.13
CA ILE A 786 -29.54 -24.55 -2.33
C ILE A 786 -29.67 -25.28 -1.00
N ARG A 787 -30.75 -25.07 -0.27
CA ARG A 787 -31.01 -25.77 1.01
C ARG A 787 -30.99 -27.30 0.85
N ALA A 788 -31.68 -27.82 -0.16
CA ALA A 788 -31.68 -29.26 -0.43
C ALA A 788 -30.27 -29.79 -0.67
N PHE A 789 -29.51 -29.13 -1.54
CA PHE A 789 -28.16 -29.54 -1.85
C PHE A 789 -27.21 -29.50 -0.62
N LEU A 790 -27.28 -28.43 0.18
CA LEU A 790 -26.45 -28.28 1.38
C LEU A 790 -26.82 -29.29 2.48
N THR A 791 -28.09 -29.64 2.62
CA THR A 791 -28.54 -30.69 3.54
C THR A 791 -28.05 -32.06 3.13
N ASP A 792 -28.23 -32.44 1.85
CA ASP A 792 -27.72 -33.69 1.30
C ASP A 792 -26.21 -33.85 1.50
N SER A 793 -25.46 -32.75 1.30
CA SER A 793 -24.01 -32.71 1.43
C SER A 793 -23.51 -33.03 2.83
N VAL A 794 -24.28 -32.64 3.84
CA VAL A 794 -23.98 -32.95 5.25
C VAL A 794 -24.31 -34.40 5.60
N ALA A 795 -25.45 -34.91 5.13
CA ALA A 795 -25.80 -36.29 5.36
C ALA A 795 -24.77 -37.28 4.77
N ALA A 796 -24.24 -36.95 3.60
CA ALA A 796 -23.17 -37.75 2.97
C ALA A 796 -21.85 -37.72 3.78
N ALA A 797 -21.45 -36.57 4.30
CA ALA A 797 -20.24 -36.45 5.12
C ALA A 797 -20.34 -37.16 6.48
N THR A 798 -21.54 -37.25 7.05
CA THR A 798 -21.77 -37.93 8.34
C THR A 798 -21.75 -39.45 8.17
N THR A 799 -22.26 -39.98 7.05
CA THR A 799 -22.22 -41.42 6.76
C THR A 799 -20.82 -41.95 6.43
N GLU A 800 -19.94 -41.13 5.83
CA GLU A 800 -18.54 -41.54 5.59
C GLU A 800 -17.71 -41.54 6.88
N SER A 801 -17.98 -40.65 7.83
CA SER A 801 -17.28 -40.64 9.12
C SER A 801 -17.70 -41.77 10.06
N GLU A 802 -18.91 -42.31 9.93
CA GLU A 802 -19.41 -43.48 10.69
C GLU A 802 -18.91 -44.81 10.08
N GLY A 803 -18.60 -44.83 8.76
CA GLY A 803 -18.04 -45.98 8.07
C GLY A 803 -16.55 -46.26 8.26
N GLU A 804 -15.78 -45.26 8.71
CA GLU A 804 -14.35 -45.40 9.02
C GLU A 804 -14.08 -45.81 10.49
N ILE A 805 -15.08 -45.91 11.32
CA ILE A 805 -15.00 -46.29 12.75
C ILE A 805 -15.51 -47.74 13.01
N SER A 806 -15.93 -48.45 11.97
CA SER A 806 -16.43 -49.83 12.09
C SER A 806 -15.44 -50.86 11.55
#